data_3790960b9e1bf2714c3f689b525e3b69
#
_entry.id   3790960b9e1bf2714c3f689b525e3b69
#
_cell.length_a   1.000
_cell.length_b   1.000
_cell.length_c   1.000
_cell.angle_alpha   90.00
_cell.angle_beta   90.00
_cell.angle_gamma   90.00
#
_symmetry.space_group_name_H-M   'P 1'
#
loop_
_entity.id
_entity.type
_entity.pdbx_description
1 polymer ?
#
loop_
_entity_poly.entity_id
_entity_poly.type
_entity_poly.pdbx_seq_one_letter_code
_entity_poly.pdbx_strand_id
1 'polypeptide(L)'
;MATATSPLPAKALTQDRLPISIRAFVPPPAKAKEPRQSRAPKQGPSEYTLVVDTETTVDERQDLRSGAWQFRKGVDLVESGIFYEPALLSTREQQTLQMFATRKGLRLITKAQFVDAVFYGMAYDLRAAIVGFNLPFDISRLAIRHGPARGKTMAGGFTFQLSSDKWKPRVQIKHLNSRAALIQFTKPRRRFDTRATRRDKLANKPRRGSFLDLKTIAAALTSRSFTLGSLAEFLNTLHRKQSTDEHGGAITSKYLDYAITDVQVTWECYALLRRKFDSHSLSQTLLSQILSEAGLGKAYLREMNIRPWRDVQPDFPDDLTGTIMSTYFGGRSEVHLRRMVVQVLYCDFLSMYPTVCTLMGLWRFVIAKGMEWRENTSEISALLRRLTLQELQRQDTWYALTTIVQVQPDDDVFPVRAKYDGATQPTIGLNHLNNKVPQWFTLADCIASKLLTGKAPKVLRAITFTPTELQSKLKAITVCGKATYHIDPEVDDFYRRLIDLRNDVKAQLKQSRSSDAGELDSEQQAIKILANATSYGIFVELNVEELDPAETRMCFGGSGEPFPVSTLKGEEPGRYFHPLIATLITGAARLMLAIGETLAIETGLDWALCDTDSMALAKPGGMGNDEFITRARSVCDWFVPLNPYDKKGPLFKIEDTNYAIQHGKLSDDLTPLFCVAISAKRYVLFNRTLDGGICIRKASAHGLGHLVTPYSDHDAPAEVPAPCMNLKAIGVDRWQYDLWHQIIRAAIDGHPDQVDLSYHPALGGPATSRYAATTPQLLRWFKRYNRNRPYRDQVRPFNFMLAFQPSPIAVHVADVVEVLDLSKKGPRKKQHTPKPIAPYDRNISRAALNCFDRETGKPVGPQLLKTYRQALAQYHLSPESKFLNGEPYDQGPTRRRHVEVIAIHHIGKEANRWEEQYYLGLDEDEVVDYGYAPSELAKMSATMWIKIEEIGQREVARESGVSRRTISRLMAGTKVKAKVLSRIANTLRKLATGPAIERLDPRHARGLPVSDALRPKFVRCR
;
A
#
# COMPACT_ATOMS: atom_id res chain seq x y z
N MET A 1 35.12 25.62 -33.88
CA MET A 1 35.27 26.71 -32.89
C MET A 1 34.26 26.41 -31.79
N ALA A 2 34.74 25.93 -30.67
CA ALA A 2 33.94 25.61 -29.52
C ALA A 2 33.75 26.90 -28.70
N THR A 3 32.55 27.41 -28.61
CA THR A 3 32.21 28.46 -27.64
C THR A 3 32.01 27.81 -26.27
N ALA A 4 32.96 28.02 -25.40
CA ALA A 4 32.83 27.73 -23.98
C ALA A 4 31.65 28.50 -23.40
N THR A 5 30.58 27.82 -23.02
CA THR A 5 29.49 28.41 -22.25
C THR A 5 30.01 28.74 -20.85
N SER A 6 30.08 30.00 -20.54
CA SER A 6 30.37 30.56 -19.22
C SER A 6 29.42 29.93 -18.18
N PRO A 7 29.88 29.55 -16.99
CA PRO A 7 28.99 29.04 -15.97
C PRO A 7 28.02 30.14 -15.57
N LEU A 8 26.71 29.83 -15.62
CA LEU A 8 25.68 30.72 -15.12
C LEU A 8 25.99 31.13 -13.68
N PRO A 9 25.77 32.39 -13.29
CA PRO A 9 26.04 32.87 -11.94
C PRO A 9 25.25 32.01 -10.97
N ALA A 10 25.92 31.53 -9.91
CA ALA A 10 25.31 30.76 -8.83
C ALA A 10 24.14 31.60 -8.27
N LYS A 11 22.91 31.28 -8.71
CA LYS A 11 21.71 31.71 -7.97
C LYS A 11 21.92 31.26 -6.53
N ALA A 12 21.85 32.20 -5.59
CA ALA A 12 21.94 31.89 -4.17
C ALA A 12 21.01 30.71 -3.91
N LEU A 13 21.57 29.61 -3.38
CA LEU A 13 20.82 28.39 -3.09
C LEU A 13 19.73 28.77 -2.10
N THR A 14 18.49 28.83 -2.57
CA THR A 14 17.34 29.13 -1.72
C THR A 14 17.18 27.98 -0.76
N GLN A 15 17.36 28.25 0.51
CA GLN A 15 17.18 27.26 1.57
C GLN A 15 15.68 27.13 1.88
N ASP A 16 15.14 25.93 1.67
CA ASP A 16 13.74 25.64 1.95
C ASP A 16 13.54 25.47 3.45
N ARG A 17 12.74 26.33 4.06
CA ARG A 17 12.40 26.25 5.49
C ARG A 17 11.14 25.40 5.68
N LEU A 18 11.33 24.13 6.03
CA LEU A 18 10.24 23.15 6.07
C LEU A 18 10.12 22.45 7.42
N PRO A 19 8.89 22.16 7.87
CA PRO A 19 8.68 21.16 8.92
C PRO A 19 8.93 19.76 8.34
N ILE A 20 9.63 18.92 9.08
CA ILE A 20 9.88 17.53 8.73
C ILE A 20 9.06 16.58 9.59
N SER A 21 8.86 15.36 9.08
CA SER A 21 8.12 14.32 9.78
C SER A 21 9.01 13.13 10.12
N ILE A 22 9.03 12.72 11.38
CA ILE A 22 9.80 11.58 11.87
C ILE A 22 8.84 10.54 12.45
N ARG A 23 9.10 9.27 12.21
CA ARG A 23 8.31 8.20 12.83
C ARG A 23 8.52 8.16 14.33
N ALA A 24 7.42 7.90 15.03
CA ALA A 24 7.43 7.64 16.45
C ALA A 24 6.80 6.27 16.74
N PHE A 25 7.08 5.74 17.92
CA PHE A 25 6.50 4.50 18.40
C PHE A 25 5.44 4.80 19.47
N VAL A 26 4.28 4.15 19.32
CA VAL A 26 3.22 4.15 20.33
C VAL A 26 3.06 2.72 20.82
N PRO A 27 3.49 2.41 22.05
CA PRO A 27 3.32 1.06 22.56
C PRO A 27 1.83 0.68 22.61
N PRO A 28 1.50 -0.56 22.28
CA PRO A 28 0.14 -1.05 22.46
C PRO A 28 -0.23 -0.98 23.95
N PRO A 29 -1.53 -0.82 24.28
CA PRO A 29 -1.95 -0.85 25.67
C PRO A 29 -1.50 -2.16 26.32
N ALA A 30 -1.08 -2.08 27.57
CA ALA A 30 -0.70 -3.27 28.33
C ALA A 30 -1.81 -4.31 28.18
N LYS A 31 -1.50 -5.47 27.61
CA LYS A 31 -2.48 -6.53 27.40
C LYS A 31 -3.04 -6.89 28.77
N ALA A 32 -4.29 -6.58 29.03
CA ALA A 32 -5.02 -7.25 30.11
C ALA A 32 -4.78 -8.76 29.92
N LYS A 33 -4.30 -9.46 30.97
CA LYS A 33 -3.95 -10.91 30.90
C LYS A 33 -4.99 -11.60 30.01
N GLU A 34 -4.59 -11.94 28.79
CA GLU A 34 -5.52 -12.65 27.89
C GLU A 34 -6.04 -13.89 28.63
N PRO A 35 -7.34 -14.09 28.72
CA PRO A 35 -7.85 -15.33 29.27
C PRO A 35 -7.18 -16.45 28.47
N ARG A 36 -6.52 -17.39 29.17
CA ARG A 36 -5.82 -18.55 28.59
C ARG A 36 -6.64 -19.04 27.39
N GLN A 37 -6.13 -18.80 26.17
CA GLN A 37 -6.77 -19.31 24.97
C GLN A 37 -6.94 -20.82 25.18
N SER A 38 -8.18 -21.25 25.31
CA SER A 38 -8.46 -22.68 25.25
C SER A 38 -7.81 -23.17 23.96
N ARG A 39 -6.84 -24.05 24.05
CA ARG A 39 -6.23 -24.69 22.88
C ARG A 39 -7.33 -25.41 22.13
N ALA A 40 -8.04 -24.72 21.25
CA ALA A 40 -8.91 -25.37 20.31
C ALA A 40 -8.05 -26.37 19.53
N PRO A 41 -8.48 -27.62 19.39
CA PRO A 41 -7.76 -28.62 18.63
C PRO A 41 -7.51 -28.03 17.25
N LYS A 42 -6.25 -28.13 16.75
CA LYS A 42 -5.88 -27.70 15.41
C LYS A 42 -6.84 -28.38 14.44
N GLN A 43 -7.69 -27.61 13.78
CA GLN A 43 -8.58 -28.14 12.76
C GLN A 43 -7.78 -28.32 11.49
N GLY A 44 -7.66 -29.54 11.02
CA GLY A 44 -7.09 -29.83 9.70
C GLY A 44 -7.90 -29.19 8.56
N PRO A 45 -7.38 -29.20 7.33
CA PRO A 45 -8.11 -28.76 6.16
C PRO A 45 -9.39 -29.58 6.00
N SER A 46 -10.46 -28.95 5.47
CA SER A 46 -11.70 -29.65 5.19
C SER A 46 -11.54 -30.59 3.98
N GLU A 47 -12.14 -31.76 4.05
CA GLU A 47 -12.31 -32.65 2.89
C GLU A 47 -13.47 -32.22 1.97
N TYR A 48 -14.36 -31.34 2.47
CA TYR A 48 -15.49 -30.83 1.70
C TYR A 48 -15.20 -29.43 1.16
N THR A 49 -15.68 -29.20 -0.05
CA THR A 49 -15.56 -27.89 -0.74
C THR A 49 -16.89 -27.52 -1.37
N LEU A 50 -17.35 -26.29 -1.12
CA LEU A 50 -18.44 -25.64 -1.85
C LEU A 50 -17.85 -24.57 -2.75
N VAL A 51 -17.94 -24.74 -4.05
CA VAL A 51 -17.61 -23.73 -5.05
C VAL A 51 -18.87 -23.01 -5.46
N VAL A 52 -18.87 -21.70 -5.50
CA VAL A 52 -20.03 -20.86 -5.83
C VAL A 52 -19.64 -19.67 -6.68
N ASP A 53 -20.50 -19.34 -7.62
CA ASP A 53 -20.46 -18.14 -8.43
C ASP A 53 -21.85 -17.57 -8.64
N THR A 54 -21.98 -16.23 -8.84
CA THR A 54 -23.28 -15.55 -8.92
C THR A 54 -23.39 -14.67 -10.13
N GLU A 55 -24.55 -14.75 -10.80
CA GLU A 55 -24.91 -13.93 -11.93
C GLU A 55 -25.95 -12.86 -11.53
N THR A 56 -25.71 -11.63 -11.98
CA THR A 56 -26.49 -10.47 -11.52
C THR A 56 -27.06 -9.67 -12.66
N THR A 57 -28.00 -8.77 -12.35
CA THR A 57 -28.38 -7.68 -13.24
C THR A 57 -27.16 -6.76 -13.48
N VAL A 58 -27.18 -6.01 -14.57
CA VAL A 58 -26.11 -5.06 -14.95
C VAL A 58 -26.38 -3.61 -14.53
N ASP A 59 -27.54 -3.37 -13.91
CA ASP A 59 -27.91 -2.07 -13.34
C ASP A 59 -27.16 -1.77 -12.04
N GLU A 60 -27.38 -0.58 -11.50
CA GLU A 60 -26.74 -0.10 -10.28
C GLU A 60 -27.02 -0.94 -9.01
N ARG A 61 -28.04 -1.79 -9.03
CA ARG A 61 -28.37 -2.68 -7.90
C ARG A 61 -27.59 -3.97 -7.96
N GLN A 62 -27.23 -4.45 -9.16
CA GLN A 62 -26.62 -5.76 -9.39
C GLN A 62 -27.31 -6.85 -8.58
N ASP A 63 -28.62 -6.96 -8.76
CA ASP A 63 -29.44 -7.95 -8.07
C ASP A 63 -29.09 -9.34 -8.59
N LEU A 64 -29.00 -10.29 -7.67
CA LEU A 64 -28.73 -11.69 -8.01
C LEU A 64 -29.91 -12.29 -8.78
N ARG A 65 -29.66 -12.71 -10.01
CA ARG A 65 -30.63 -13.41 -10.87
C ARG A 65 -30.53 -14.92 -10.73
N SER A 66 -29.32 -15.45 -10.87
CA SER A 66 -28.99 -16.87 -10.72
C SER A 66 -27.59 -17.05 -10.17
N GLY A 67 -27.20 -18.25 -9.93
CA GLY A 67 -25.85 -18.67 -9.62
C GLY A 67 -25.72 -20.18 -9.74
N ALA A 68 -24.50 -20.65 -9.83
CA ALA A 68 -24.18 -22.06 -9.90
C ALA A 68 -23.30 -22.49 -8.75
N TRP A 69 -23.35 -23.76 -8.39
CA TRP A 69 -22.47 -24.34 -7.37
C TRP A 69 -22.02 -25.74 -7.69
N GLN A 70 -20.91 -26.14 -7.09
CA GLN A 70 -20.46 -27.51 -6.95
C GLN A 70 -20.13 -27.82 -5.49
N PHE A 71 -20.63 -28.93 -4.99
CA PHE A 71 -20.25 -29.46 -3.69
C PHE A 71 -19.43 -30.72 -3.90
N ARG A 72 -18.24 -30.76 -3.34
CA ARG A 72 -17.25 -31.81 -3.58
C ARG A 72 -16.73 -32.41 -2.27
N LYS A 73 -16.35 -33.68 -2.34
CA LYS A 73 -15.57 -34.37 -1.29
C LYS A 73 -14.20 -34.75 -1.91
N GLY A 74 -13.14 -34.13 -1.41
CA GLY A 74 -11.85 -34.26 -2.10
C GLY A 74 -11.94 -33.76 -3.53
N VAL A 75 -11.65 -34.60 -4.50
CA VAL A 75 -11.77 -34.33 -5.94
C VAL A 75 -13.15 -34.69 -6.51
N ASP A 76 -13.91 -35.52 -5.80
CA ASP A 76 -15.16 -36.07 -6.31
C ASP A 76 -16.29 -35.04 -6.24
N LEU A 77 -17.02 -34.89 -7.35
CA LEU A 77 -18.23 -34.09 -7.40
C LEU A 77 -19.37 -34.86 -6.74
N VAL A 78 -19.86 -34.34 -5.60
CA VAL A 78 -20.97 -34.93 -4.86
C VAL A 78 -22.31 -34.40 -5.37
N GLU A 79 -22.39 -33.09 -5.58
CA GLU A 79 -23.61 -32.43 -6.04
C GLU A 79 -23.27 -31.17 -6.80
N SER A 80 -24.04 -30.87 -7.82
CA SER A 80 -23.97 -29.59 -8.54
C SER A 80 -25.37 -29.08 -8.85
N GLY A 81 -25.49 -27.78 -8.98
CA GLY A 81 -26.79 -27.18 -9.24
C GLY A 81 -26.76 -25.71 -9.60
N ILE A 82 -27.97 -25.23 -9.84
CA ILE A 82 -28.25 -23.82 -10.12
C ILE A 82 -29.26 -23.31 -9.10
N PHE A 83 -29.00 -22.13 -8.57
CA PHE A 83 -29.96 -21.42 -7.74
C PHE A 83 -30.36 -20.10 -8.42
N TYR A 84 -31.59 -19.65 -8.12
CA TYR A 84 -32.12 -18.45 -8.77
C TYR A 84 -33.02 -17.66 -7.83
N GLU A 85 -33.23 -16.37 -8.12
CA GLU A 85 -34.18 -15.50 -7.43
C GLU A 85 -35.49 -15.43 -8.21
N PRO A 86 -36.55 -16.13 -7.78
CA PRO A 86 -37.80 -16.22 -8.57
C PRO A 86 -38.42 -14.88 -8.90
N ALA A 87 -38.28 -13.90 -8.02
CA ALA A 87 -38.88 -12.56 -8.19
C ALA A 87 -38.24 -11.73 -9.32
N LEU A 88 -37.08 -12.14 -9.84
CA LEU A 88 -36.32 -11.41 -10.85
C LEU A 88 -36.33 -12.10 -12.22
N LEU A 89 -37.00 -13.23 -12.35
CA LEU A 89 -37.03 -14.03 -13.56
C LEU A 89 -38.47 -14.15 -14.08
N SER A 90 -38.61 -14.00 -15.39
CA SER A 90 -39.85 -14.28 -16.11
C SER A 90 -40.18 -15.78 -16.08
N THR A 91 -41.44 -16.12 -16.29
CA THR A 91 -41.90 -17.51 -16.37
C THR A 91 -41.11 -18.30 -17.45
N ARG A 92 -40.81 -17.67 -18.59
CA ARG A 92 -40.02 -18.28 -19.65
C ARG A 92 -38.60 -18.59 -19.23
N GLU A 93 -37.96 -17.70 -18.49
CA GLU A 93 -36.59 -17.90 -17.97
C GLU A 93 -36.57 -19.02 -16.93
N GLN A 94 -37.59 -19.10 -16.07
CA GLN A 94 -37.70 -20.19 -15.10
C GLN A 94 -37.90 -21.53 -15.77
N GLN A 95 -38.69 -21.57 -16.88
CA GLN A 95 -38.85 -22.78 -17.70
C GLN A 95 -37.53 -23.18 -18.38
N THR A 96 -36.78 -22.20 -18.91
CA THR A 96 -35.44 -22.45 -19.49
C THR A 96 -34.50 -23.06 -18.47
N LEU A 97 -34.47 -22.50 -17.23
CA LEU A 97 -33.68 -23.03 -16.11
C LEU A 97 -34.08 -24.48 -15.81
N GLN A 98 -35.39 -24.78 -15.71
CA GLN A 98 -35.88 -26.10 -15.39
C GLN A 98 -35.50 -27.14 -16.48
N MET A 99 -35.72 -26.81 -17.75
CA MET A 99 -35.33 -27.70 -18.84
C MET A 99 -33.82 -27.93 -18.90
N PHE A 100 -33.05 -26.88 -18.69
CA PHE A 100 -31.59 -26.97 -18.70
C PHE A 100 -31.08 -27.83 -17.51
N ALA A 101 -31.56 -27.57 -16.31
CA ALA A 101 -31.17 -28.33 -15.13
C ALA A 101 -31.50 -29.81 -15.25
N THR A 102 -32.72 -30.12 -15.75
CA THR A 102 -33.14 -31.51 -16.00
C THR A 102 -32.23 -32.21 -17.03
N ARG A 103 -31.94 -31.54 -18.14
CA ARG A 103 -31.06 -32.07 -19.19
C ARG A 103 -29.63 -32.35 -18.71
N LYS A 104 -29.12 -31.51 -17.84
CA LYS A 104 -27.74 -31.62 -17.30
C LYS A 104 -27.65 -32.40 -16.00
N GLY A 105 -28.76 -32.90 -15.43
CA GLY A 105 -28.78 -33.58 -14.14
C GLY A 105 -28.41 -32.69 -12.97
N LEU A 106 -28.72 -31.38 -13.04
CA LEU A 106 -28.38 -30.40 -12.02
C LEU A 106 -29.57 -30.21 -11.04
N ARG A 107 -29.26 -29.97 -9.80
CA ARG A 107 -30.26 -29.57 -8.82
C ARG A 107 -30.63 -28.10 -9.02
N LEU A 108 -31.93 -27.83 -9.23
CA LEU A 108 -32.45 -26.48 -9.36
C LEU A 108 -33.20 -26.08 -8.08
N ILE A 109 -32.80 -25.00 -7.45
CA ILE A 109 -33.40 -24.50 -6.21
C ILE A 109 -33.43 -22.97 -6.18
N THR A 110 -34.26 -22.41 -5.32
CA THR A 110 -34.26 -20.94 -5.11
C THR A 110 -33.04 -20.50 -4.32
N LYS A 111 -32.68 -19.22 -4.41
CA LYS A 111 -31.61 -18.60 -3.61
C LYS A 111 -31.78 -18.87 -2.11
N ALA A 112 -33.01 -18.76 -1.60
CA ALA A 112 -33.28 -19.00 -0.18
C ALA A 112 -32.99 -20.48 0.19
N GLN A 113 -33.45 -21.44 -0.64
CA GLN A 113 -33.14 -22.86 -0.45
C GLN A 113 -31.65 -23.15 -0.56
N PHE A 114 -30.94 -22.52 -1.50
CA PHE A 114 -29.48 -22.64 -1.61
C PHE A 114 -28.78 -22.18 -0.33
N VAL A 115 -29.15 -21.02 0.19
CA VAL A 115 -28.55 -20.48 1.42
C VAL A 115 -28.80 -21.40 2.59
N ASP A 116 -30.05 -21.86 2.81
CA ASP A 116 -30.39 -22.63 4.00
C ASP A 116 -29.96 -24.10 3.92
N ALA A 117 -30.15 -24.76 2.78
CA ALA A 117 -29.85 -26.19 2.61
C ALA A 117 -28.40 -26.45 2.17
N VAL A 118 -27.84 -25.68 1.24
CA VAL A 118 -26.50 -25.93 0.70
C VAL A 118 -25.45 -25.14 1.49
N PHE A 119 -25.58 -23.83 1.57
CA PHE A 119 -24.55 -22.98 2.19
C PHE A 119 -24.45 -23.24 3.70
N TYR A 120 -25.58 -23.27 4.43
CA TYR A 120 -25.54 -23.56 5.86
C TYR A 120 -25.65 -25.04 6.18
N GLY A 121 -26.58 -25.77 5.55
CA GLY A 121 -26.83 -27.20 5.82
C GLY A 121 -25.66 -28.07 5.38
N MET A 122 -25.20 -27.94 4.16
CA MET A 122 -24.11 -28.78 3.65
C MET A 122 -22.72 -28.19 3.93
N ALA A 123 -22.47 -26.91 3.63
CA ALA A 123 -21.12 -26.38 3.74
C ALA A 123 -20.75 -25.96 5.18
N TYR A 124 -21.56 -25.13 5.83
CA TYR A 124 -21.24 -24.63 7.17
C TYR A 124 -21.19 -25.77 8.21
N ASP A 125 -22.21 -26.64 8.23
CA ASP A 125 -22.30 -27.71 9.21
C ASP A 125 -21.24 -28.81 8.98
N LEU A 126 -20.86 -29.10 7.74
CA LEU A 126 -19.79 -30.03 7.39
C LEU A 126 -18.39 -29.34 7.40
N ARG A 127 -18.34 -28.06 7.72
CA ARG A 127 -17.08 -27.29 7.74
C ARG A 127 -16.39 -27.22 6.39
N ALA A 128 -17.14 -27.21 5.29
CA ALA A 128 -16.56 -27.13 3.96
C ALA A 128 -15.71 -25.85 3.76
N ALA A 129 -14.75 -25.94 2.87
CA ALA A 129 -14.11 -24.77 2.29
C ALA A 129 -15.07 -24.12 1.28
N ILE A 130 -15.47 -22.88 1.52
CA ILE A 130 -16.32 -22.09 0.62
C ILE A 130 -15.41 -21.32 -0.31
N VAL A 131 -15.45 -21.65 -1.59
CA VAL A 131 -14.51 -21.19 -2.62
C VAL A 131 -15.26 -20.36 -3.68
N GLY A 132 -14.68 -19.27 -4.09
CA GLY A 132 -15.14 -18.44 -5.22
C GLY A 132 -14.05 -17.51 -5.69
N PHE A 133 -14.23 -16.88 -6.84
CA PHE A 133 -13.34 -15.86 -7.35
C PHE A 133 -13.92 -14.48 -7.11
N ASN A 134 -13.27 -13.66 -6.30
CA ASN A 134 -13.81 -12.40 -5.77
C ASN A 134 -15.06 -12.61 -4.88
N LEU A 135 -14.99 -13.62 -4.03
CA LEU A 135 -16.04 -14.09 -3.12
C LEU A 135 -16.75 -12.99 -2.30
N PRO A 136 -16.09 -11.86 -1.92
CA PRO A 136 -16.80 -10.71 -1.32
C PRO A 136 -18.00 -10.23 -2.12
N PHE A 137 -17.89 -10.21 -3.45
CA PHE A 137 -18.99 -9.83 -4.32
C PHE A 137 -20.16 -10.81 -4.18
N ASP A 138 -19.92 -12.10 -4.37
CA ASP A 138 -20.94 -13.15 -4.34
C ASP A 138 -21.70 -13.20 -3.01
N ILE A 139 -20.96 -13.19 -1.90
CA ILE A 139 -21.56 -13.14 -0.56
C ILE A 139 -22.46 -11.90 -0.39
N SER A 140 -22.04 -10.76 -0.91
CA SER A 140 -22.85 -9.55 -0.82
C SER A 140 -24.14 -9.61 -1.63
N ARG A 141 -24.19 -10.41 -2.71
CA ARG A 141 -25.37 -10.63 -3.56
C ARG A 141 -26.31 -11.70 -2.99
N LEU A 142 -25.76 -12.70 -2.32
CA LEU A 142 -26.57 -13.67 -1.56
C LEU A 142 -27.28 -13.05 -0.37
N ALA A 143 -26.79 -11.95 0.18
CA ALA A 143 -27.29 -11.34 1.40
C ALA A 143 -28.72 -10.79 1.27
N ILE A 144 -29.46 -10.88 2.37
CA ILE A 144 -30.79 -10.24 2.54
C ILE A 144 -30.72 -9.00 3.42
N ARG A 145 -29.60 -8.77 4.09
CA ARG A 145 -29.29 -7.56 4.87
C ARG A 145 -27.78 -7.39 5.02
N HIS A 146 -27.35 -6.12 5.16
CA HIS A 146 -25.99 -5.82 5.53
C HIS A 146 -25.91 -4.72 6.61
N GLY A 147 -24.75 -4.59 7.23
CA GLY A 147 -24.45 -3.56 8.22
C GLY A 147 -22.95 -3.49 8.50
N PRO A 148 -22.49 -2.54 9.32
CA PRO A 148 -21.07 -2.46 9.69
C PRO A 148 -20.63 -3.71 10.45
N ALA A 149 -19.43 -4.16 10.19
CA ALA A 149 -18.83 -5.26 10.97
C ALA A 149 -18.43 -4.75 12.36
N ARG A 150 -18.51 -5.65 13.33
CA ARG A 150 -18.13 -5.41 14.72
C ARG A 150 -16.90 -6.25 15.07
N GLY A 151 -16.15 -5.78 16.03
CA GLY A 151 -14.92 -6.42 16.51
C GLY A 151 -13.67 -5.82 15.89
N LYS A 152 -12.58 -5.78 16.65
CA LYS A 152 -11.31 -5.15 16.35
C LYS A 152 -10.78 -5.51 14.94
N THR A 153 -10.72 -6.81 14.64
CA THR A 153 -10.17 -7.32 13.36
C THR A 153 -11.01 -6.92 12.15
N MET A 154 -12.35 -6.83 12.32
CA MET A 154 -13.30 -6.60 11.23
C MET A 154 -13.78 -5.15 11.16
N ALA A 155 -13.29 -4.27 12.02
CA ALA A 155 -13.62 -2.85 11.98
C ALA A 155 -13.33 -2.27 10.59
N GLY A 156 -14.24 -1.46 10.05
CA GLY A 156 -14.17 -0.96 8.68
C GLY A 156 -14.72 -1.91 7.60
N GLY A 157 -15.14 -3.12 7.97
CA GLY A 157 -15.78 -4.08 7.06
C GLY A 157 -17.30 -4.11 7.18
N PHE A 158 -17.92 -5.05 6.44
CA PHE A 158 -19.35 -5.30 6.44
C PHE A 158 -19.72 -6.61 7.10
N THR A 159 -20.92 -6.65 7.66
CA THR A 159 -21.58 -7.89 8.15
C THR A 159 -22.80 -8.16 7.28
N PHE A 160 -22.84 -9.32 6.65
CA PHE A 160 -23.93 -9.77 5.77
C PHE A 160 -24.78 -10.82 6.47
N GLN A 161 -26.08 -10.65 6.41
CA GLN A 161 -27.05 -11.66 6.80
C GLN A 161 -27.53 -12.35 5.53
N LEU A 162 -27.33 -13.66 5.42
CA LEU A 162 -27.72 -14.45 4.24
C LEU A 162 -29.06 -15.13 4.42
N SER A 163 -29.34 -15.67 5.62
CA SER A 163 -30.59 -16.38 5.93
C SER A 163 -31.54 -15.53 6.78
N SER A 164 -32.84 -15.73 6.61
CA SER A 164 -33.87 -15.19 7.50
C SER A 164 -33.85 -15.83 8.89
N ASP A 165 -33.27 -17.03 9.02
CA ASP A 165 -33.09 -17.67 10.34
C ASP A 165 -32.08 -16.87 11.18
N LYS A 166 -32.58 -16.26 12.26
CA LYS A 166 -31.78 -15.47 13.20
C LYS A 166 -30.67 -16.26 13.90
N TRP A 167 -30.69 -17.56 13.88
CA TRP A 167 -29.72 -18.42 14.52
C TRP A 167 -28.54 -18.77 13.62
N LYS A 168 -28.67 -18.61 12.32
CA LYS A 168 -27.58 -18.77 11.38
C LYS A 168 -26.54 -17.63 11.55
N PRO A 169 -25.23 -17.96 11.59
CA PRO A 169 -24.20 -16.94 11.73
C PRO A 169 -24.18 -16.04 10.49
N ARG A 170 -23.86 -14.77 10.69
CA ARG A 170 -23.64 -13.83 9.61
C ARG A 170 -22.23 -13.99 9.06
N VAL A 171 -21.99 -13.53 7.84
CA VAL A 171 -20.68 -13.46 7.24
C VAL A 171 -20.13 -12.03 7.36
N GLN A 172 -18.90 -11.89 7.81
CA GLN A 172 -18.19 -10.60 7.85
C GLN A 172 -17.12 -10.57 6.77
N ILE A 173 -17.01 -9.43 6.09
CA ILE A 173 -16.04 -9.20 5.02
C ILE A 173 -15.36 -7.86 5.25
N LYS A 174 -14.02 -7.87 5.19
CA LYS A 174 -13.19 -6.66 5.20
C LYS A 174 -12.15 -6.75 4.10
N HIS A 175 -12.18 -5.82 3.16
CA HIS A 175 -11.08 -5.67 2.21
C HIS A 175 -9.83 -5.17 2.95
N LEU A 176 -8.72 -5.83 2.71
CA LEU A 176 -7.41 -5.43 3.23
C LEU A 176 -6.71 -4.48 2.24
N ASN A 177 -6.88 -4.76 0.96
CA ASN A 177 -6.44 -3.94 -0.17
C ASN A 177 -7.21 -4.37 -1.44
N SER A 178 -6.82 -3.90 -2.62
CA SER A 178 -7.46 -4.25 -3.90
C SER A 178 -7.34 -5.74 -4.29
N ARG A 179 -6.42 -6.48 -3.66
CA ARG A 179 -6.13 -7.89 -3.98
C ARG A 179 -6.62 -8.86 -2.92
N ALA A 180 -6.84 -8.43 -1.69
CA ALA A 180 -7.07 -9.31 -0.56
C ALA A 180 -8.26 -8.90 0.28
N ALA A 181 -9.04 -9.88 0.72
CA ALA A 181 -10.16 -9.73 1.64
C ALA A 181 -10.09 -10.74 2.79
N LEU A 182 -10.44 -10.27 3.98
CA LEU A 182 -10.66 -11.13 5.13
C LEU A 182 -12.16 -11.46 5.22
N ILE A 183 -12.49 -12.76 5.21
CA ILE A 183 -13.86 -13.25 5.24
C ILE A 183 -14.00 -14.24 6.39
N GLN A 184 -15.02 -14.08 7.20
CA GLN A 184 -15.26 -15.00 8.32
C GLN A 184 -16.74 -15.05 8.73
N PHE A 185 -17.15 -16.13 9.39
CA PHE A 185 -18.43 -16.19 10.08
C PHE A 185 -18.38 -15.39 11.40
N THR A 186 -19.49 -14.76 11.77
CA THR A 186 -19.68 -14.24 13.13
C THR A 186 -19.80 -15.42 14.13
N LYS A 187 -19.63 -15.11 15.40
CA LYS A 187 -19.95 -16.10 16.45
C LYS A 187 -21.42 -16.50 16.33
N PRO A 188 -21.75 -17.79 16.33
CA PRO A 188 -23.14 -18.25 16.28
C PRO A 188 -23.90 -17.74 17.49
N ARG A 189 -25.18 -17.37 17.29
CA ARG A 189 -26.09 -17.09 18.41
C ARG A 189 -26.46 -18.40 19.08
N ARG A 190 -26.42 -18.44 20.40
CA ARG A 190 -26.84 -19.63 21.15
C ARG A 190 -28.36 -19.66 21.26
N ARG A 191 -28.97 -20.79 20.95
CA ARG A 191 -30.40 -20.97 21.05
C ARG A 191 -30.87 -21.02 22.51
N PHE A 192 -30.04 -21.59 23.40
CA PHE A 192 -30.35 -21.77 24.84
C PHE A 192 -29.09 -21.55 25.67
N ASP A 193 -29.18 -20.71 26.67
CA ASP A 193 -28.11 -20.48 27.66
C ASP A 193 -28.54 -21.15 29.00
N THR A 194 -28.86 -22.44 28.95
CA THR A 194 -29.20 -23.22 30.15
C THR A 194 -27.94 -23.80 30.79
N ARG A 195 -27.97 -24.05 32.11
CA ARG A 195 -26.88 -24.71 32.84
C ARG A 195 -26.46 -26.05 32.23
N ALA A 196 -27.39 -26.80 31.62
CA ALA A 196 -27.13 -28.09 30.98
C ALA A 196 -26.26 -27.93 29.72
N THR A 197 -26.51 -26.90 28.88
CA THR A 197 -25.72 -26.62 27.66
C THR A 197 -24.33 -26.09 27.95
N ARG A 198 -24.06 -25.51 29.14
CA ARG A 198 -22.72 -25.14 29.57
C ARG A 198 -21.83 -26.34 29.94
N ARG A 199 -22.42 -27.45 30.38
CA ARG A 199 -21.69 -28.69 30.73
C ARG A 199 -21.28 -29.49 29.49
N ASP A 200 -22.04 -29.39 28.41
CA ASP A 200 -21.76 -30.13 27.18
C ASP A 200 -20.85 -29.30 26.22
N LYS A 201 -19.58 -29.13 26.64
CA LYS A 201 -18.55 -28.41 25.89
C LYS A 201 -18.23 -29.04 24.53
N LEU A 202 -18.59 -30.30 24.31
CA LEU A 202 -18.33 -31.02 23.06
C LEU A 202 -19.43 -30.80 22.02
N ALA A 203 -20.70 -30.75 22.45
CA ALA A 203 -21.85 -30.52 21.58
C ALA A 203 -21.91 -29.05 21.07
N ASN A 204 -21.20 -28.10 21.71
CA ASN A 204 -21.25 -26.66 21.42
C ASN A 204 -20.04 -26.12 20.64
N LYS A 205 -19.19 -26.98 20.06
CA LYS A 205 -18.13 -26.46 19.15
C LYS A 205 -18.83 -25.91 17.92
N PRO A 206 -18.62 -24.61 17.59
CA PRO A 206 -19.20 -24.04 16.38
C PRO A 206 -18.63 -24.79 15.18
N ARG A 207 -19.50 -25.45 14.44
CA ARG A 207 -19.18 -25.96 13.11
C ARG A 207 -19.02 -24.76 12.23
N ARG A 208 -17.88 -24.60 11.61
CA ARG A 208 -17.54 -23.46 10.76
C ARG A 208 -16.85 -23.93 9.51
N GLY A 209 -17.35 -23.54 8.35
CA GLY A 209 -16.60 -23.56 7.13
C GLY A 209 -15.49 -22.48 7.13
N SER A 210 -14.60 -22.57 6.21
CA SER A 210 -13.60 -21.54 5.90
C SER A 210 -13.91 -20.91 4.54
N PHE A 211 -13.49 -19.65 4.36
CA PHE A 211 -13.65 -18.96 3.09
C PHE A 211 -12.29 -18.92 2.37
N LEU A 212 -12.32 -19.21 1.10
CA LEU A 212 -11.14 -19.22 0.22
C LEU A 212 -11.45 -18.38 -1.04
N ASP A 213 -11.15 -17.10 -0.95
CA ASP A 213 -11.25 -16.21 -2.10
C ASP A 213 -10.03 -16.40 -3.01
N LEU A 214 -10.23 -16.94 -4.20
CA LEU A 214 -9.14 -17.27 -5.11
C LEU A 214 -8.35 -16.06 -5.59
N LYS A 215 -8.99 -14.90 -5.67
CA LYS A 215 -8.29 -13.64 -5.97
C LYS A 215 -7.24 -13.32 -4.90
N THR A 216 -7.61 -13.49 -3.64
CA THR A 216 -6.71 -13.29 -2.48
C THR A 216 -5.60 -14.33 -2.45
N ILE A 217 -5.93 -15.61 -2.62
CA ILE A 217 -4.97 -16.72 -2.53
C ILE A 217 -3.98 -16.67 -3.70
N ALA A 218 -4.46 -16.46 -4.92
CA ALA A 218 -3.60 -16.35 -6.09
C ALA A 218 -2.60 -15.19 -5.95
N ALA A 219 -3.08 -14.03 -5.48
CA ALA A 219 -2.18 -12.89 -5.22
C ALA A 219 -1.12 -13.23 -4.16
N ALA A 220 -1.51 -13.91 -3.07
CA ALA A 220 -0.61 -14.27 -1.98
C ALA A 220 0.46 -15.30 -2.40
N LEU A 221 0.11 -16.26 -3.27
CA LEU A 221 1.02 -17.33 -3.71
C LEU A 221 1.83 -16.98 -4.96
N THR A 222 1.45 -15.92 -5.70
CA THR A 222 2.11 -15.60 -6.98
C THR A 222 2.61 -14.16 -7.10
N SER A 223 2.27 -13.30 -6.15
CA SER A 223 2.57 -11.85 -6.19
C SER A 223 1.92 -11.09 -7.35
N ARG A 224 0.88 -11.68 -7.98
CA ARG A 224 0.21 -11.14 -9.17
C ARG A 224 -1.28 -10.90 -8.91
N SER A 225 -1.86 -10.00 -9.68
CA SER A 225 -3.32 -9.81 -9.74
C SER A 225 -3.89 -10.55 -10.93
N PHE A 226 -5.08 -11.15 -10.75
CA PHE A 226 -5.73 -11.94 -11.78
C PHE A 226 -7.22 -11.59 -11.91
N THR A 227 -7.75 -11.83 -13.10
CA THR A 227 -9.15 -12.19 -13.34
C THR A 227 -9.28 -13.71 -13.31
N LEU A 228 -10.50 -14.26 -13.26
CA LEU A 228 -10.67 -15.72 -13.32
C LEU A 228 -10.08 -16.29 -14.60
N GLY A 229 -10.32 -15.65 -15.76
CA GLY A 229 -9.77 -16.08 -17.05
C GLY A 229 -8.23 -16.07 -17.05
N SER A 230 -7.60 -14.97 -16.63
CA SER A 230 -6.13 -14.89 -16.62
C SER A 230 -5.49 -15.82 -15.57
N LEU A 231 -6.20 -16.16 -14.49
CA LEU A 231 -5.76 -17.15 -13.52
C LEU A 231 -5.81 -18.57 -14.11
N ALA A 232 -6.90 -18.90 -14.81
CA ALA A 232 -7.06 -20.17 -15.49
C ALA A 232 -5.99 -20.39 -16.57
N GLU A 233 -5.65 -19.35 -17.32
CA GLU A 233 -4.54 -19.38 -18.29
C GLU A 233 -3.20 -19.58 -17.58
N PHE A 234 -2.92 -18.82 -16.54
CA PHE A 234 -1.68 -18.90 -15.78
C PHE A 234 -1.46 -20.27 -15.14
N LEU A 235 -2.53 -20.87 -14.60
CA LEU A 235 -2.49 -22.18 -13.97
C LEU A 235 -2.63 -23.34 -14.97
N ASN A 236 -2.88 -23.03 -16.25
CA ASN A 236 -3.12 -24.02 -17.30
C ASN A 236 -4.24 -25.02 -16.94
N THR A 237 -5.41 -24.52 -16.54
CA THR A 237 -6.59 -25.35 -16.21
C THR A 237 -7.10 -26.11 -17.43
N LEU A 238 -7.77 -27.24 -17.19
CA LEU A 238 -8.37 -28.07 -18.24
C LEU A 238 -9.46 -27.29 -19.00
N HIS A 239 -10.37 -26.65 -18.25
CA HIS A 239 -11.38 -25.78 -18.83
C HIS A 239 -10.91 -24.33 -18.84
N ARG A 240 -11.36 -23.57 -19.85
CA ARG A 240 -11.09 -22.13 -19.97
C ARG A 240 -12.33 -21.32 -19.68
N LYS A 241 -12.13 -20.15 -19.10
CA LYS A 241 -13.24 -19.19 -18.94
C LYS A 241 -13.75 -18.78 -20.32
N GLN A 242 -15.05 -18.96 -20.53
CA GLN A 242 -15.71 -18.51 -21.75
C GLN A 242 -15.98 -17.00 -21.70
N SER A 243 -16.12 -16.38 -22.85
CA SER A 243 -16.66 -15.02 -22.98
C SER A 243 -18.15 -15.10 -23.30
N THR A 244 -18.92 -14.14 -22.79
CA THR A 244 -20.33 -14.00 -23.14
C THR A 244 -20.75 -12.54 -23.23
N ASP A 245 -21.55 -12.22 -24.23
CA ASP A 245 -22.18 -10.91 -24.40
C ASP A 245 -23.59 -10.85 -23.78
N GLU A 246 -24.06 -11.98 -23.24
CA GLU A 246 -25.43 -12.14 -22.72
C GLU A 246 -25.61 -11.63 -21.26
N HIS A 247 -24.58 -11.01 -20.69
CA HIS A 247 -24.68 -10.44 -19.35
C HIS A 247 -25.83 -9.42 -19.24
N GLY A 248 -26.78 -9.68 -18.33
CA GLY A 248 -27.94 -8.82 -18.10
C GLY A 248 -29.07 -9.01 -19.11
N GLY A 249 -28.87 -9.83 -20.13
CA GLY A 249 -29.90 -10.27 -21.08
C GLY A 249 -30.81 -11.35 -20.50
N ALA A 250 -31.68 -11.95 -21.36
CA ALA A 250 -32.49 -13.10 -20.97
C ALA A 250 -31.63 -14.31 -20.62
N ILE A 251 -32.07 -15.15 -19.67
CA ILE A 251 -31.37 -16.38 -19.35
C ILE A 251 -31.54 -17.39 -20.47
N THR A 252 -30.44 -17.73 -21.13
CA THR A 252 -30.38 -18.72 -22.20
C THR A 252 -29.62 -19.96 -21.76
N SER A 253 -29.75 -21.07 -22.47
CA SER A 253 -28.94 -22.27 -22.22
C SER A 253 -27.43 -21.99 -22.36
N LYS A 254 -27.04 -21.13 -23.29
CA LYS A 254 -25.65 -20.72 -23.50
C LYS A 254 -25.12 -19.97 -22.30
N TYR A 255 -25.91 -19.03 -21.74
CA TYR A 255 -25.54 -18.29 -20.52
C TYR A 255 -25.44 -19.21 -19.30
N LEU A 256 -26.29 -20.24 -19.20
CA LEU A 256 -26.23 -21.23 -18.11
C LEU A 256 -25.00 -22.17 -18.25
N ASP A 257 -24.64 -22.58 -19.49
CA ASP A 257 -23.40 -23.32 -19.73
C ASP A 257 -22.16 -22.49 -19.34
N TYR A 258 -22.17 -21.18 -19.63
CA TYR A 258 -21.15 -20.23 -19.17
C TYR A 258 -21.04 -20.23 -17.63
N ALA A 259 -22.14 -20.03 -16.89
CA ALA A 259 -22.14 -19.96 -15.44
C ALA A 259 -21.63 -21.27 -14.77
N ILE A 260 -21.99 -22.43 -15.31
CA ILE A 260 -21.51 -23.73 -14.84
C ILE A 260 -20.01 -23.88 -15.13
N THR A 261 -19.57 -23.45 -16.31
CA THR A 261 -18.16 -23.51 -16.71
C THR A 261 -17.32 -22.64 -15.78
N ASP A 262 -17.79 -21.45 -15.36
CA ASP A 262 -17.07 -20.57 -14.43
C ASP A 262 -16.89 -21.22 -13.04
N VAL A 263 -17.88 -21.94 -12.55
CA VAL A 263 -17.75 -22.72 -11.30
C VAL A 263 -16.75 -23.87 -11.47
N GLN A 264 -16.75 -24.56 -12.62
CA GLN A 264 -15.79 -25.63 -12.90
C GLN A 264 -14.35 -25.07 -13.01
N VAL A 265 -14.14 -23.98 -13.73
CA VAL A 265 -12.84 -23.29 -13.83
C VAL A 265 -12.37 -22.82 -12.45
N THR A 266 -13.28 -22.28 -11.65
CA THR A 266 -12.99 -21.86 -10.25
C THR A 266 -12.53 -23.04 -9.41
N TRP A 267 -13.16 -24.21 -9.54
CA TRP A 267 -12.73 -25.43 -8.87
C TRP A 267 -11.32 -25.85 -9.30
N GLU A 268 -11.05 -25.88 -10.58
CA GLU A 268 -9.73 -26.27 -11.11
C GLU A 268 -8.62 -25.31 -10.64
N CYS A 269 -8.88 -24.00 -10.69
CA CYS A 269 -7.98 -23.02 -10.12
C CYS A 269 -7.72 -23.26 -8.63
N TYR A 270 -8.76 -23.56 -7.86
CA TYR A 270 -8.62 -23.89 -6.44
C TYR A 270 -7.75 -25.14 -6.24
N ALA A 271 -8.02 -26.21 -6.97
CA ALA A 271 -7.28 -27.46 -6.85
C ALA A 271 -5.79 -27.29 -7.14
N LEU A 272 -5.46 -26.49 -8.16
CA LEU A 272 -4.08 -26.18 -8.53
C LEU A 272 -3.39 -25.25 -7.51
N LEU A 273 -4.06 -24.20 -7.05
CA LEU A 273 -3.54 -23.32 -6.01
C LEU A 273 -3.37 -24.06 -4.67
N ARG A 274 -4.26 -24.99 -4.37
CA ARG A 274 -4.16 -25.86 -3.22
C ARG A 274 -2.91 -26.76 -3.29
N ARG A 275 -2.66 -27.42 -4.44
CA ARG A 275 -1.43 -28.18 -4.68
C ARG A 275 -0.20 -27.32 -4.53
N LYS A 276 -0.23 -26.10 -5.10
CA LYS A 276 0.85 -25.13 -4.96
C LYS A 276 1.12 -24.74 -3.51
N PHE A 277 0.08 -24.57 -2.69
CA PHE A 277 0.25 -24.33 -1.26
C PHE A 277 0.74 -25.58 -0.52
N ASP A 278 0.18 -26.73 -0.81
CA ASP A 278 0.58 -28.00 -0.15
C ASP A 278 2.05 -28.37 -0.44
N SER A 279 2.61 -27.96 -1.61
CA SER A 279 4.03 -28.12 -1.92
C SER A 279 4.96 -27.31 -0.99
N HIS A 280 4.47 -26.30 -0.29
CA HIS A 280 5.28 -25.59 0.73
C HIS A 280 5.49 -26.40 2.01
N SER A 281 4.79 -27.53 2.22
CA SER A 281 4.92 -28.42 3.40
C SER A 281 4.73 -27.73 4.76
N LEU A 282 3.84 -26.73 4.83
CA LEU A 282 3.58 -25.95 6.04
C LEU A 282 2.57 -26.66 6.96
N SER A 283 3.06 -27.36 7.96
CA SER A 283 2.25 -28.17 8.87
C SER A 283 1.40 -27.34 9.85
N GLN A 284 1.82 -26.13 10.15
CA GLN A 284 1.21 -25.27 11.17
C GLN A 284 0.24 -24.24 10.63
N THR A 285 0.05 -24.16 9.30
CA THR A 285 -0.72 -23.10 8.66
C THR A 285 -1.69 -23.68 7.63
N LEU A 286 -2.94 -23.20 7.64
CA LEU A 286 -3.93 -23.55 6.63
C LEU A 286 -3.94 -22.55 5.49
N LEU A 287 -4.28 -22.99 4.28
CA LEU A 287 -4.43 -22.12 3.11
C LEU A 287 -5.36 -20.92 3.39
N SER A 288 -6.44 -21.11 4.14
CA SER A 288 -7.37 -20.04 4.54
C SER A 288 -6.76 -18.94 5.44
N GLN A 289 -5.54 -19.14 5.93
CA GLN A 289 -4.81 -18.18 6.75
C GLN A 289 -3.79 -17.36 5.93
N ILE A 290 -3.58 -17.71 4.67
CA ILE A 290 -2.66 -17.02 3.76
C ILE A 290 -3.43 -15.97 2.99
N LEU A 291 -3.33 -14.72 3.43
CA LEU A 291 -4.03 -13.57 2.84
C LEU A 291 -3.09 -12.65 2.05
N SER A 292 -1.79 -12.90 2.13
CA SER A 292 -0.76 -12.11 1.45
C SER A 292 0.56 -12.88 1.40
N GLU A 293 1.48 -12.44 0.57
CA GLU A 293 2.87 -12.93 0.50
C GLU A 293 3.54 -12.88 1.88
N ALA A 294 3.37 -11.76 2.61
CA ALA A 294 3.85 -11.63 3.98
C ALA A 294 3.25 -12.70 4.93
N GLY A 295 2.01 -13.12 4.67
CA GLY A 295 1.37 -14.23 5.39
C GLY A 295 2.09 -15.56 5.16
N LEU A 296 2.52 -15.82 3.93
CA LEU A 296 3.33 -17.00 3.58
C LEU A 296 4.70 -16.95 4.26
N GLY A 297 5.41 -15.82 4.18
CA GLY A 297 6.69 -15.63 4.88
C GLY A 297 6.59 -15.91 6.39
N LYS A 298 5.57 -15.34 7.05
CA LYS A 298 5.30 -15.59 8.48
C LYS A 298 4.98 -17.05 8.78
N ALA A 299 4.39 -17.79 7.83
CA ALA A 299 4.12 -19.20 7.98
C ALA A 299 5.42 -20.02 8.02
N TYR A 300 6.40 -19.69 7.18
CA TYR A 300 7.71 -20.30 7.21
C TYR A 300 8.47 -20.01 8.51
N LEU A 301 8.50 -18.76 8.99
CA LEU A 301 9.11 -18.45 10.28
C LEU A 301 8.45 -19.24 11.43
N ARG A 302 7.14 -19.45 11.36
CA ARG A 302 6.41 -20.29 12.34
C ARG A 302 6.80 -21.75 12.21
N GLU A 303 6.95 -22.29 11.00
CA GLU A 303 7.36 -23.67 10.76
C GLU A 303 8.75 -23.94 11.32
N MET A 304 9.68 -22.99 11.20
CA MET A 304 11.01 -23.03 11.83
C MET A 304 10.96 -22.86 13.36
N ASN A 305 9.77 -22.71 13.94
CA ASN A 305 9.53 -22.45 15.37
C ASN A 305 10.18 -21.17 15.89
N ILE A 306 10.39 -20.19 15.02
CA ILE A 306 10.93 -18.87 15.39
C ILE A 306 9.86 -18.07 16.13
N ARG A 307 10.16 -17.70 17.36
CA ARG A 307 9.32 -16.84 18.19
C ARG A 307 9.55 -15.37 17.81
N PRO A 308 8.47 -14.55 17.76
CA PRO A 308 8.61 -13.12 17.55
C PRO A 308 9.53 -12.46 18.58
N TRP A 309 10.32 -11.49 18.14
CA TRP A 309 11.22 -10.73 19.02
C TRP A 309 10.52 -10.19 20.29
N ARG A 310 9.33 -9.61 20.17
CA ARG A 310 8.57 -9.08 21.32
C ARG A 310 8.04 -10.16 22.28
N ASP A 311 7.99 -11.41 21.85
CA ASP A 311 7.63 -12.54 22.71
C ASP A 311 8.83 -13.11 23.47
N VAL A 312 10.04 -12.89 22.96
CA VAL A 312 11.28 -13.37 23.58
C VAL A 312 12.00 -12.28 24.40
N GLN A 313 11.80 -11.02 24.04
CA GLN A 313 12.34 -9.84 24.77
C GLN A 313 11.22 -8.80 24.99
N PRO A 314 10.23 -9.09 25.85
CA PRO A 314 9.06 -8.21 26.05
C PRO A 314 9.40 -6.92 26.82
N ASP A 315 10.52 -6.88 27.49
CA ASP A 315 11.03 -5.80 28.36
C ASP A 315 11.99 -4.84 27.62
N PHE A 316 12.15 -4.99 26.31
CA PHE A 316 12.96 -4.06 25.54
C PHE A 316 12.41 -2.62 25.63
N PRO A 317 13.25 -1.59 25.92
CA PRO A 317 12.81 -0.24 26.21
C PRO A 317 12.00 0.41 25.09
N ASP A 318 10.85 1.00 25.44
CA ASP A 318 9.97 1.66 24.48
C ASP A 318 10.59 2.96 23.93
N ASP A 319 11.39 3.67 24.71
CA ASP A 319 12.13 4.88 24.32
C ASP A 319 13.20 4.54 23.25
N LEU A 320 13.94 3.45 23.44
CA LEU A 320 14.90 2.97 22.46
C LEU A 320 14.17 2.46 21.19
N THR A 321 13.01 1.81 21.34
CA THR A 321 12.17 1.45 20.21
C THR A 321 11.73 2.69 19.42
N GLY A 322 11.33 3.76 20.11
CA GLY A 322 11.00 5.05 19.49
C GLY A 322 12.19 5.67 18.77
N THR A 323 13.37 5.61 19.38
CA THR A 323 14.63 6.06 18.76
C THR A 323 14.93 5.30 17.48
N ILE A 324 14.83 3.96 17.50
CA ILE A 324 15.01 3.12 16.31
C ILE A 324 13.96 3.46 15.25
N MET A 325 12.69 3.61 15.61
CA MET A 325 11.62 3.97 14.66
C MET A 325 11.86 5.34 14.02
N SER A 326 12.50 6.27 14.70
CA SER A 326 12.83 7.59 14.15
C SER A 326 13.81 7.53 12.97
N THR A 327 14.60 6.46 12.86
CA THR A 327 15.55 6.23 11.76
C THR A 327 14.91 5.58 10.53
N TYR A 328 13.62 5.26 10.58
CA TYR A 328 12.94 4.54 9.52
C TYR A 328 12.39 5.46 8.43
N PHE A 329 12.93 5.36 7.21
CA PHE A 329 12.53 6.16 6.05
C PHE A 329 12.06 5.32 4.85
N GLY A 330 12.36 4.03 4.78
CA GLY A 330 12.04 3.19 3.61
C GLY A 330 13.10 3.25 2.50
N GLY A 331 12.75 2.72 1.33
CA GLY A 331 13.65 2.69 0.17
C GLY A 331 13.83 4.04 -0.51
N ARG A 332 14.82 4.12 -1.42
CA ARG A 332 15.11 5.31 -2.23
C ARG A 332 14.49 5.17 -3.62
N SER A 333 13.74 6.17 -4.06
CA SER A 333 13.22 6.28 -5.44
C SER A 333 13.29 7.74 -5.87
N GLU A 334 14.04 8.04 -6.92
CA GLU A 334 14.36 9.38 -7.38
C GLU A 334 14.43 9.43 -8.90
N VAL A 335 14.19 10.62 -9.47
CA VAL A 335 14.48 10.95 -10.87
C VAL A 335 15.44 12.12 -10.88
N HIS A 336 16.59 11.94 -11.52
CA HIS A 336 17.59 12.97 -11.69
C HIS A 336 17.47 13.68 -13.05
N LEU A 337 17.37 12.92 -14.15
CA LEU A 337 17.18 13.48 -15.48
C LEU A 337 15.70 13.40 -15.87
N ARG A 338 15.02 14.55 -15.85
CA ARG A 338 13.57 14.63 -16.08
C ARG A 338 13.21 15.01 -17.51
N ARG A 339 12.17 14.39 -18.04
CA ARG A 339 11.46 14.76 -19.26
C ARG A 339 12.38 14.96 -20.47
N MET A 340 13.48 14.27 -20.50
CA MET A 340 14.40 14.26 -21.62
C MET A 340 14.66 12.82 -22.06
N VAL A 341 14.95 12.66 -23.34
CA VAL A 341 15.35 11.38 -23.90
C VAL A 341 16.83 11.20 -23.65
N VAL A 342 17.20 10.27 -22.81
CA VAL A 342 18.60 9.95 -22.48
C VAL A 342 18.91 8.50 -22.78
N GLN A 343 20.08 8.22 -23.36
CA GLN A 343 20.53 6.85 -23.50
C GLN A 343 21.04 6.32 -22.15
N VAL A 344 20.59 5.13 -21.79
CA VAL A 344 20.90 4.54 -20.49
C VAL A 344 21.31 3.07 -20.59
N LEU A 345 22.01 2.60 -19.56
CA LEU A 345 22.07 1.19 -19.18
C LEU A 345 21.30 0.99 -17.88
N TYR A 346 20.22 0.22 -17.95
CA TYR A 346 19.37 -0.06 -16.80
C TYR A 346 19.94 -1.23 -16.03
N CYS A 347 20.34 -0.98 -14.80
CA CYS A 347 20.98 -1.93 -13.91
C CYS A 347 20.12 -2.19 -12.68
N ASP A 348 20.19 -3.41 -12.14
CA ASP A 348 19.41 -3.84 -10.99
C ASP A 348 20.26 -4.61 -9.99
N PHE A 349 20.02 -4.42 -8.70
CA PHE A 349 20.69 -5.18 -7.65
C PHE A 349 20.02 -6.54 -7.46
N LEU A 350 20.83 -7.58 -7.46
CA LEU A 350 20.36 -8.95 -7.22
C LEU A 350 19.65 -9.07 -5.88
N SER A 351 18.32 -9.14 -5.89
CA SER A 351 17.51 -9.34 -4.70
C SER A 351 17.93 -8.39 -3.55
N MET A 352 17.92 -7.09 -3.75
CA MET A 352 18.48 -6.05 -2.88
C MET A 352 18.25 -6.31 -1.38
N TYR A 353 17.02 -6.48 -0.93
CA TYR A 353 16.71 -6.64 0.49
C TYR A 353 17.25 -7.97 1.08
N PRO A 354 17.03 -9.15 0.48
CA PRO A 354 17.72 -10.38 0.91
C PRO A 354 19.24 -10.24 0.92
N THR A 355 19.82 -9.58 -0.09
CA THR A 355 21.27 -9.39 -0.18
C THR A 355 21.82 -8.54 0.97
N VAL A 356 21.20 -7.41 1.28
CA VAL A 356 21.65 -6.61 2.43
C VAL A 356 21.39 -7.32 3.76
N CYS A 357 20.31 -8.12 3.87
CA CYS A 357 20.11 -8.97 5.05
C CYS A 357 21.27 -9.94 5.26
N THR A 358 21.74 -10.59 4.20
CA THR A 358 22.87 -11.52 4.24
C THR A 358 24.18 -10.79 4.56
N LEU A 359 24.50 -9.70 3.86
CA LEU A 359 25.73 -8.92 4.08
C LEU A 359 25.84 -8.39 5.50
N MET A 360 24.75 -7.93 6.08
CA MET A 360 24.70 -7.42 7.46
C MET A 360 24.51 -8.52 8.50
N GLY A 361 24.33 -9.79 8.08
CA GLY A 361 24.07 -10.91 8.97
C GLY A 361 22.80 -10.74 9.81
N LEU A 362 21.72 -10.13 9.24
CA LEU A 362 20.51 -9.80 10.00
C LEU A 362 19.71 -11.03 10.40
N TRP A 363 19.93 -12.19 9.76
CA TRP A 363 19.30 -13.45 10.16
C TRP A 363 19.55 -13.79 11.63
N ARG A 364 20.75 -13.54 12.13
CA ARG A 364 21.11 -13.76 13.54
C ARG A 364 20.22 -12.99 14.54
N PHE A 365 19.67 -11.82 14.17
CA PHE A 365 18.69 -11.09 15.00
C PHE A 365 17.31 -11.72 14.98
N VAL A 366 16.93 -12.36 13.86
CA VAL A 366 15.62 -13.02 13.72
C VAL A 366 15.52 -14.25 14.59
N ILE A 367 16.63 -15.01 14.74
CA ILE A 367 16.68 -16.25 15.51
C ILE A 367 17.21 -16.07 16.94
N ALA A 368 17.59 -14.85 17.33
CA ALA A 368 18.08 -14.56 18.67
C ALA A 368 16.96 -14.53 19.73
N LYS A 369 17.30 -14.77 20.99
CA LYS A 369 16.42 -14.54 22.15
C LYS A 369 16.14 -13.05 22.40
N GLY A 370 16.97 -12.18 21.83
CA GLY A 370 16.84 -10.73 21.93
C GLY A 370 18.05 -10.02 21.33
N MET A 371 18.20 -8.76 21.69
CA MET A 371 19.35 -7.96 21.29
C MET A 371 19.82 -7.11 22.46
N GLU A 372 21.15 -6.95 22.54
CA GLU A 372 21.85 -6.05 23.43
C GLU A 372 22.27 -4.80 22.66
N TRP A 373 22.59 -3.75 23.39
CA TRP A 373 23.06 -2.50 22.78
C TRP A 373 24.14 -1.86 23.64
N ARG A 374 25.06 -1.22 22.98
CA ARG A 374 26.11 -0.42 23.66
C ARG A 374 26.27 0.93 22.95
N GLU A 375 26.59 1.95 23.75
CA GLU A 375 26.99 3.23 23.19
C GLU A 375 28.51 3.19 22.89
N ASN A 376 28.87 3.47 21.64
CA ASN A 376 30.25 3.44 21.14
C ASN A 376 30.57 4.59 20.20
N THR A 377 30.18 5.78 20.61
CA THR A 377 30.24 7.03 19.84
C THR A 377 31.62 7.32 19.27
N SER A 378 32.69 7.16 20.08
CA SER A 378 34.07 7.45 19.66
C SER A 378 34.54 6.51 18.54
N GLU A 379 34.26 5.21 18.68
CA GLU A 379 34.63 4.18 17.68
C GLU A 379 33.94 4.45 16.34
N ILE A 380 32.61 4.73 16.37
CA ILE A 380 31.80 4.99 15.17
C ILE A 380 32.20 6.30 14.51
N SER A 381 32.47 7.34 15.28
CA SER A 381 32.95 8.62 14.76
C SER A 381 34.31 8.47 14.06
N ALA A 382 35.23 7.68 14.62
CA ALA A 382 36.53 7.36 14.00
C ALA A 382 36.35 6.52 12.74
N LEU A 383 35.50 5.48 12.78
CA LEU A 383 35.16 4.67 11.62
C LEU A 383 34.62 5.51 10.48
N LEU A 384 33.62 6.36 10.76
CA LEU A 384 32.98 7.18 9.72
C LEU A 384 33.97 8.14 9.05
N ARG A 385 34.93 8.73 9.81
CA ARG A 385 35.96 9.59 9.24
C ARG A 385 36.91 8.85 8.30
N ARG A 386 37.40 7.66 8.69
CA ARG A 386 38.41 6.91 7.94
C ARG A 386 37.82 6.08 6.79
N LEU A 387 36.57 5.62 6.90
CA LEU A 387 35.97 4.69 5.96
C LEU A 387 36.04 5.22 4.51
N THR A 388 36.56 4.39 3.62
CA THR A 388 36.72 4.67 2.19
C THR A 388 35.76 3.83 1.37
N LEU A 389 35.56 4.20 0.09
CA LEU A 389 34.77 3.43 -0.85
C LEU A 389 35.33 2.02 -1.04
N GLN A 390 36.68 1.87 -1.02
CA GLN A 390 37.33 0.57 -1.14
C GLN A 390 37.07 -0.37 0.05
N GLU A 391 37.02 0.19 1.28
CA GLU A 391 36.69 -0.63 2.47
C GLU A 391 35.25 -1.14 2.44
N LEU A 392 34.34 -0.46 1.75
CA LEU A 392 32.98 -0.90 1.53
C LEU A 392 32.84 -2.11 0.57
N GLN A 393 33.88 -2.47 -0.17
CA GLN A 393 33.90 -3.73 -0.94
C GLN A 393 34.09 -4.98 -0.06
N ARG A 394 34.49 -4.81 1.20
CA ARG A 394 34.67 -5.92 2.14
C ARG A 394 33.35 -6.25 2.81
N GLN A 395 32.94 -7.52 2.72
CA GLN A 395 31.69 -8.00 3.35
C GLN A 395 31.68 -7.78 4.86
N ASP A 396 32.84 -7.94 5.53
CA ASP A 396 32.98 -7.71 6.98
C ASP A 396 32.59 -6.29 7.39
N THR A 397 32.80 -5.29 6.55
CA THR A 397 32.39 -3.91 6.81
C THR A 397 30.89 -3.82 6.99
N TRP A 398 30.11 -4.50 6.15
CA TRP A 398 28.65 -4.51 6.21
C TRP A 398 28.11 -5.22 7.44
N TYR A 399 28.77 -6.29 7.86
CA TYR A 399 28.39 -7.05 9.05
C TYR A 399 28.47 -6.21 10.34
N ALA A 400 29.29 -5.16 10.36
CA ALA A 400 29.45 -4.23 11.47
C ALA A 400 28.45 -3.05 11.45
N LEU A 401 27.62 -2.86 10.40
CA LEU A 401 26.74 -1.70 10.24
C LEU A 401 25.43 -1.78 11.04
N THR A 402 25.39 -2.48 12.16
CA THR A 402 24.20 -2.65 13.01
C THR A 402 24.04 -1.50 14.02
N THR A 403 24.31 -0.27 13.59
CA THR A 403 24.40 0.93 14.42
C THR A 403 23.40 2.01 13.99
N ILE A 404 22.78 2.67 14.95
CA ILE A 404 22.08 3.94 14.73
C ILE A 404 22.91 5.08 15.29
N VAL A 405 22.88 6.23 14.62
CA VAL A 405 23.77 7.37 14.88
C VAL A 405 22.95 8.63 15.04
N GLN A 406 23.16 9.34 16.13
CA GLN A 406 22.63 10.68 16.33
C GLN A 406 23.63 11.69 15.77
N VAL A 407 23.18 12.47 14.81
CA VAL A 407 24.00 13.49 14.15
C VAL A 407 23.42 14.88 14.36
N GLN A 408 24.27 15.87 14.25
CA GLN A 408 23.88 17.27 14.07
C GLN A 408 23.96 17.57 12.59
N PRO A 409 22.84 17.55 11.84
CA PRO A 409 22.89 17.79 10.40
C PRO A 409 23.36 19.21 10.07
N ASP A 410 24.34 19.31 9.20
CA ASP A 410 24.97 20.56 8.73
C ASP A 410 25.27 20.43 7.24
N ASP A 411 24.24 20.59 6.43
CA ASP A 411 24.24 20.39 4.98
C ASP A 411 24.58 18.96 4.52
N ASP A 412 24.36 18.00 5.43
CA ASP A 412 24.52 16.57 5.16
C ASP A 412 23.35 16.03 4.32
N VAL A 413 23.60 15.08 3.41
CA VAL A 413 22.55 14.46 2.58
C VAL A 413 21.91 13.30 3.29
N PHE A 414 20.67 13.48 3.76
CA PHE A 414 19.90 12.49 4.45
C PHE A 414 18.49 12.27 3.85
N PRO A 415 17.82 11.15 4.15
CA PRO A 415 16.40 11.01 3.83
C PRO A 415 15.57 11.99 4.66
N VAL A 416 14.88 12.89 3.98
CA VAL A 416 14.04 13.93 4.59
C VAL A 416 12.59 13.68 4.22
N ARG A 417 11.73 13.47 5.21
CA ARG A 417 10.30 13.34 5.01
C ARG A 417 9.63 14.69 5.29
N ALA A 418 9.17 15.35 4.23
CA ALA A 418 8.57 16.68 4.32
C ALA A 418 7.38 16.83 3.34
N LYS A 419 6.55 17.85 3.58
CA LYS A 419 5.53 18.30 2.62
C LYS A 419 6.18 19.36 1.72
N TYR A 420 6.74 18.92 0.60
CA TYR A 420 7.38 19.82 -0.36
C TYR A 420 6.32 20.56 -1.17
N ASP A 421 6.55 21.86 -1.46
CA ASP A 421 5.73 22.71 -2.32
C ASP A 421 4.22 22.68 -1.98
N GLY A 422 3.89 22.66 -0.70
CA GLY A 422 2.50 22.66 -0.25
C GLY A 422 1.76 21.33 -0.46
N ALA A 423 2.49 20.25 -0.73
CA ALA A 423 1.91 18.92 -0.84
C ALA A 423 1.08 18.56 0.40
N THR A 424 -0.04 17.88 0.19
CA THR A 424 -0.94 17.46 1.28
C THR A 424 -0.32 16.39 2.17
N GLN A 425 0.60 15.58 1.60
CA GLN A 425 1.28 14.48 2.28
C GLN A 425 2.79 14.66 2.31
N PRO A 426 3.46 14.25 3.39
CA PRO A 426 4.90 14.20 3.39
C PRO A 426 5.40 13.09 2.45
N THR A 427 6.40 13.41 1.64
CA THR A 427 7.15 12.46 0.82
C THR A 427 8.61 12.42 1.28
N ILE A 428 9.34 11.37 0.91
CA ILE A 428 10.73 11.19 1.30
C ILE A 428 11.62 11.50 0.11
N GLY A 429 12.59 12.39 0.30
CA GLY A 429 13.66 12.68 -0.65
C GLY A 429 15.01 12.70 0.06
N LEU A 430 16.07 12.34 -0.65
CA LEU A 430 17.45 12.56 -0.20
C LEU A 430 17.81 14.02 -0.47
N ASN A 431 17.97 14.81 0.58
CA ASN A 431 18.19 16.25 0.48
C ASN A 431 19.26 16.71 1.46
N HIS A 432 19.90 17.84 1.16
CA HIS A 432 20.77 18.50 2.10
C HIS A 432 19.95 18.97 3.30
N LEU A 433 20.36 18.57 4.49
CA LEU A 433 19.63 18.81 5.73
C LEU A 433 20.40 19.67 6.68
N ASN A 434 19.75 20.73 7.15
CA ASN A 434 20.23 21.58 8.24
C ASN A 434 19.21 21.55 9.38
N ASN A 435 19.65 21.11 10.54
CA ASN A 435 18.78 21.07 11.72
C ASN A 435 19.55 21.41 13.01
N LYS A 436 19.01 22.35 13.78
CA LYS A 436 19.56 22.69 15.11
C LYS A 436 19.29 21.61 16.15
N VAL A 437 18.27 20.77 15.92
CA VAL A 437 17.93 19.64 16.78
C VAL A 437 18.60 18.38 16.23
N PRO A 438 19.38 17.65 17.04
CA PRO A 438 19.99 16.40 16.62
C PRO A 438 18.96 15.37 16.16
N GLN A 439 19.34 14.54 15.15
CA GLN A 439 18.49 13.52 14.59
C GLN A 439 19.21 12.17 14.50
N TRP A 440 18.41 11.10 14.51
CA TRP A 440 18.91 9.74 14.40
C TRP A 440 18.78 9.21 12.97
N PHE A 441 19.84 8.58 12.48
CA PHE A 441 19.91 7.86 11.21
C PHE A 441 20.62 6.53 11.40
N THR A 442 20.57 5.64 10.39
CA THR A 442 21.42 4.45 10.41
C THR A 442 22.87 4.83 10.10
N LEU A 443 23.84 4.03 10.55
CA LEU A 443 25.24 4.23 10.16
C LEU A 443 25.41 4.18 8.65
N ALA A 444 24.64 3.31 7.97
CA ALA A 444 24.62 3.23 6.52
C ALA A 444 24.19 4.56 5.85
N ASP A 445 23.21 5.27 6.42
CA ASP A 445 22.81 6.61 5.93
C ASP A 445 23.92 7.65 6.13
N CYS A 446 24.65 7.58 7.26
CA CYS A 446 25.78 8.47 7.53
C CYS A 446 26.94 8.24 6.56
N ILE A 447 27.20 6.98 6.21
CA ILE A 447 28.20 6.61 5.19
C ILE A 447 27.76 7.10 3.81
N ALA A 448 26.49 6.88 3.45
CA ALA A 448 25.91 7.39 2.21
C ALA A 448 26.04 8.92 2.10
N SER A 449 25.73 9.65 3.17
CA SER A 449 25.92 11.10 3.22
C SER A 449 27.37 11.50 2.99
N LYS A 450 28.31 10.81 3.63
CA LYS A 450 29.77 11.07 3.41
C LYS A 450 30.18 10.84 1.95
N LEU A 451 29.71 9.78 1.32
CA LEU A 451 30.01 9.51 -0.09
C LEU A 451 29.46 10.62 -1.01
N LEU A 452 28.24 11.06 -0.76
CA LEU A 452 27.54 12.03 -1.61
C LEU A 452 28.00 13.50 -1.37
N THR A 453 28.57 13.80 -0.20
CA THR A 453 29.01 15.18 0.16
C THR A 453 30.50 15.34 0.29
N GLY A 454 31.26 14.25 0.36
CA GLY A 454 32.70 14.26 0.69
C GLY A 454 33.00 14.55 2.17
N LYS A 455 31.99 14.86 3.01
CA LYS A 455 32.10 15.27 4.42
C LYS A 455 31.44 14.24 5.33
N ALA A 456 32.15 13.79 6.35
CA ALA A 456 31.56 12.93 7.37
C ALA A 456 30.60 13.72 8.28
N PRO A 457 29.35 13.27 8.49
CA PRO A 457 28.41 13.92 9.40
C PRO A 457 28.95 14.01 10.84
N LYS A 458 28.58 15.07 11.55
CA LYS A 458 28.98 15.28 12.95
C LYS A 458 28.22 14.33 13.88
N VAL A 459 28.90 13.29 14.34
CA VAL A 459 28.35 12.28 15.26
C VAL A 459 28.29 12.84 16.67
N LEU A 460 27.13 12.77 17.33
CA LEU A 460 26.92 13.11 18.73
C LEU A 460 26.82 11.88 19.62
N ARG A 461 26.08 10.85 19.17
CA ARG A 461 25.92 9.57 19.86
C ARG A 461 25.83 8.45 18.84
N ALA A 462 26.28 7.26 19.19
CA ALA A 462 26.11 6.06 18.38
C ALA A 462 25.78 4.86 19.25
N ILE A 463 24.76 4.09 18.86
CA ILE A 463 24.31 2.91 19.58
C ILE A 463 24.40 1.72 18.61
N THR A 464 25.26 0.78 18.95
CA THR A 464 25.45 -0.48 18.19
C THR A 464 24.65 -1.59 18.86
N PHE A 465 23.94 -2.37 18.03
CA PHE A 465 23.15 -3.51 18.45
C PHE A 465 23.84 -4.82 18.09
N THR A 466 23.75 -5.78 19.00
CA THR A 466 24.24 -7.15 18.80
C THR A 466 23.15 -8.15 19.18
N PRO A 467 22.98 -9.24 18.42
CA PRO A 467 22.03 -10.28 18.80
C PRO A 467 22.55 -11.03 20.01
N THR A 468 21.63 -11.45 20.88
CA THR A 468 21.98 -12.33 22.01
C THR A 468 22.07 -13.80 21.56
N GLU A 469 22.00 -14.73 22.51
CA GLU A 469 21.97 -16.17 22.23
C GLU A 469 20.83 -16.59 21.32
N LEU A 470 21.00 -17.76 20.67
CA LEU A 470 19.96 -18.33 19.81
C LEU A 470 18.73 -18.78 20.61
N GLN A 471 17.57 -18.69 19.97
CA GLN A 471 16.34 -19.27 20.49
C GLN A 471 16.47 -20.81 20.56
N SER A 472 15.88 -21.41 21.58
CA SER A 472 15.81 -22.86 21.71
C SER A 472 14.70 -23.46 20.83
N LYS A 473 14.86 -24.70 20.40
CA LYS A 473 13.86 -25.49 19.65
C LYS A 473 13.60 -24.98 18.24
N LEU A 474 14.55 -24.33 17.64
CA LEU A 474 14.51 -24.03 16.22
C LEU A 474 14.40 -25.34 15.42
N LYS A 475 13.79 -25.29 14.24
CA LYS A 475 13.54 -26.48 13.42
C LYS A 475 13.99 -26.20 12.00
N ALA A 476 14.74 -27.12 11.46
CA ALA A 476 15.02 -27.15 10.03
C ALA A 476 13.71 -27.37 9.23
N ILE A 477 13.69 -26.81 8.03
CA ILE A 477 12.56 -26.88 7.11
C ILE A 477 13.01 -27.30 5.72
N THR A 478 12.04 -27.71 4.91
CA THR A 478 12.23 -27.87 3.46
C THR A 478 11.41 -26.83 2.72
N VAL A 479 12.02 -26.16 1.74
CA VAL A 479 11.34 -25.19 0.88
C VAL A 479 10.75 -25.93 -0.32
N CYS A 480 9.57 -25.53 -0.75
CA CYS A 480 8.84 -26.16 -1.87
C CYS A 480 8.68 -27.70 -1.72
N GLY A 481 8.72 -28.23 -0.49
CA GLY A 481 8.56 -29.66 -0.21
C GLY A 481 9.67 -30.57 -0.71
N LYS A 482 10.76 -30.01 -1.23
CA LYS A 482 11.90 -30.78 -1.76
C LYS A 482 12.98 -30.98 -0.70
N ALA A 483 13.34 -32.24 -0.42
CA ALA A 483 14.37 -32.56 0.56
C ALA A 483 15.72 -31.89 0.27
N THR A 484 16.04 -31.67 -1.01
CA THR A 484 17.24 -30.94 -1.44
C THR A 484 17.23 -29.46 -1.11
N TYR A 485 16.06 -28.88 -0.84
CA TYR A 485 15.92 -27.47 -0.48
C TYR A 485 15.80 -27.32 1.04
N HIS A 486 16.72 -27.96 1.73
CA HIS A 486 16.81 -27.94 3.19
C HIS A 486 17.40 -26.63 3.69
N ILE A 487 16.84 -26.08 4.75
CA ILE A 487 17.33 -24.91 5.49
C ILE A 487 17.29 -25.22 6.99
N ASP A 488 18.45 -25.18 7.62
CA ASP A 488 18.57 -25.24 9.08
C ASP A 488 18.79 -23.81 9.61
N PRO A 489 17.83 -23.23 10.34
CA PRO A 489 17.93 -21.84 10.80
C PRO A 489 19.09 -21.58 11.77
N GLU A 490 19.67 -22.61 12.41
CA GLU A 490 20.80 -22.47 13.34
C GLU A 490 22.15 -22.43 12.60
N VAL A 491 22.21 -22.99 11.39
CA VAL A 491 23.46 -23.15 10.63
C VAL A 491 23.46 -22.25 9.39
N ASP A 492 22.30 -22.16 8.70
CA ASP A 492 22.19 -21.45 7.44
C ASP A 492 21.75 -19.99 7.66
N ASP A 493 22.35 -19.05 6.94
CA ASP A 493 21.68 -17.76 6.71
C ASP A 493 20.52 -17.98 5.74
N PHE A 494 19.31 -17.82 6.26
CA PHE A 494 18.08 -18.09 5.54
C PHE A 494 17.96 -17.31 4.23
N TYR A 495 18.38 -16.04 4.22
CA TYR A 495 18.29 -15.19 3.02
C TYR A 495 19.30 -15.63 1.97
N ARG A 496 20.53 -15.90 2.38
CA ARG A 496 21.58 -16.44 1.51
C ARG A 496 21.12 -17.76 0.88
N ARG A 497 20.69 -18.69 1.71
CA ARG A 497 20.29 -20.03 1.26
C ARG A 497 19.11 -19.99 0.27
N LEU A 498 18.13 -19.10 0.48
CA LEU A 498 17.03 -18.93 -0.48
C LEU A 498 17.50 -18.43 -1.85
N ILE A 499 18.45 -17.49 -1.88
CA ILE A 499 18.93 -16.96 -3.16
C ILE A 499 19.83 -17.97 -3.86
N ASP A 500 20.66 -18.73 -3.13
CA ASP A 500 21.47 -19.81 -3.72
C ASP A 500 20.57 -20.89 -4.31
N LEU A 501 19.56 -21.38 -3.58
CA LEU A 501 18.55 -22.31 -4.11
C LEU A 501 17.85 -21.77 -5.37
N ARG A 502 17.48 -20.49 -5.38
CA ARG A 502 16.88 -19.86 -6.55
C ARG A 502 17.83 -19.84 -7.75
N ASN A 503 19.10 -19.57 -7.52
CA ASN A 503 20.12 -19.58 -8.57
C ASN A 503 20.32 -20.99 -9.16
N ASP A 504 20.29 -22.03 -8.31
CA ASP A 504 20.37 -23.42 -8.73
C ASP A 504 19.17 -23.82 -9.60
N VAL A 505 17.94 -23.46 -9.16
CA VAL A 505 16.73 -23.72 -9.95
C VAL A 505 16.76 -22.99 -11.29
N LYS A 506 17.24 -21.75 -11.32
CA LYS A 506 17.42 -21.01 -12.58
C LYS A 506 18.46 -21.64 -13.51
N ALA A 507 19.52 -22.20 -12.97
CA ALA A 507 20.52 -22.92 -13.76
C ALA A 507 19.91 -24.20 -14.37
N GLN A 508 19.15 -24.96 -13.58
CA GLN A 508 18.38 -26.12 -14.05
C GLN A 508 17.37 -25.75 -15.13
N LEU A 509 16.62 -24.65 -14.94
CA LEU A 509 15.66 -24.15 -15.91
C LEU A 509 16.28 -23.83 -17.27
N LYS A 510 17.50 -23.27 -17.29
CA LYS A 510 18.22 -22.97 -18.52
C LYS A 510 18.67 -24.25 -19.28
N GLN A 511 18.85 -25.35 -18.56
CA GLN A 511 19.30 -26.65 -19.12
C GLN A 511 18.14 -27.61 -19.37
N SER A 512 16.92 -27.30 -18.87
CA SER A 512 15.75 -28.19 -18.93
C SER A 512 15.15 -28.26 -20.33
N ARG A 513 14.61 -29.44 -20.65
CA ARG A 513 13.74 -29.64 -21.82
C ARG A 513 12.35 -29.07 -21.53
N SER A 514 11.58 -28.76 -22.57
CA SER A 514 10.31 -28.02 -22.45
C SER A 514 9.27 -28.62 -21.48
N SER A 515 9.32 -29.90 -21.15
CA SER A 515 8.38 -30.57 -20.23
C SER A 515 8.51 -30.10 -18.78
N ASP A 516 9.72 -29.82 -18.30
CA ASP A 516 10.00 -29.56 -16.90
C ASP A 516 10.18 -28.06 -16.62
N ALA A 517 10.28 -27.25 -17.69
CA ALA A 517 10.53 -25.82 -17.59
C ALA A 517 9.44 -25.07 -16.80
N GLY A 518 8.19 -25.48 -16.93
CA GLY A 518 7.06 -24.84 -16.23
C GLY A 518 7.08 -25.07 -14.72
N GLU A 519 7.49 -26.25 -14.27
CA GLU A 519 7.63 -26.56 -12.84
C GLU A 519 8.79 -25.78 -12.23
N LEU A 520 9.97 -25.81 -12.86
CA LEU A 520 11.15 -25.09 -12.41
C LEU A 520 10.93 -23.57 -12.38
N ASP A 521 10.21 -23.01 -13.36
CA ASP A 521 9.84 -21.57 -13.32
C ASP A 521 8.90 -21.28 -12.13
N SER A 522 7.93 -22.14 -11.88
CA SER A 522 7.04 -22.01 -10.71
C SER A 522 7.81 -22.06 -9.39
N GLU A 523 8.80 -22.93 -9.26
CA GLU A 523 9.64 -23.05 -8.07
C GLU A 523 10.53 -21.83 -7.84
N GLN A 524 11.25 -21.36 -8.87
CA GLN A 524 12.10 -20.20 -8.72
C GLN A 524 11.28 -18.94 -8.38
N GLN A 525 10.04 -18.83 -8.88
CA GLN A 525 9.12 -17.76 -8.50
C GLN A 525 8.66 -17.90 -7.04
N ALA A 526 8.33 -19.10 -6.57
CA ALA A 526 7.94 -19.34 -5.18
C ALA A 526 9.08 -18.97 -4.21
N ILE A 527 10.32 -19.35 -4.51
CA ILE A 527 11.51 -19.00 -3.71
C ILE A 527 11.73 -17.48 -3.73
N LYS A 528 11.58 -16.79 -4.87
CA LYS A 528 11.67 -15.34 -4.99
C LYS A 528 10.65 -14.64 -4.09
N ILE A 529 9.40 -15.09 -4.12
CA ILE A 529 8.32 -14.53 -3.30
C ILE A 529 8.64 -14.71 -1.81
N LEU A 530 9.11 -15.89 -1.43
CA LEU A 530 9.47 -16.18 -0.05
C LEU A 530 10.62 -15.28 0.43
N ALA A 531 11.68 -15.14 -0.34
CA ALA A 531 12.82 -14.29 -0.02
C ALA A 531 12.39 -12.83 0.18
N ASN A 532 11.56 -12.29 -0.71
CA ASN A 532 11.07 -10.93 -0.61
C ASN A 532 10.07 -10.74 0.55
N ALA A 533 9.18 -11.70 0.77
CA ALA A 533 8.17 -11.64 1.83
C ALA A 533 8.78 -11.68 3.24
N THR A 534 9.92 -12.32 3.41
CA THR A 534 10.59 -12.47 4.71
C THR A 534 11.67 -11.44 4.99
N SER A 535 12.14 -10.70 3.98
CA SER A 535 13.29 -9.79 4.11
C SER A 535 12.94 -8.36 4.49
N TYR A 536 11.66 -7.97 4.57
CA TYR A 536 11.33 -6.55 4.84
C TYR A 536 9.97 -6.33 5.51
N GLY A 537 8.88 -6.44 4.77
CA GLY A 537 7.55 -5.93 5.16
C GLY A 537 7.02 -6.45 6.51
N ILE A 538 7.37 -7.68 6.90
CA ILE A 538 6.94 -8.28 8.16
C ILE A 538 7.56 -7.61 9.39
N PHE A 539 8.75 -7.01 9.23
CA PHE A 539 9.48 -6.38 10.34
C PHE A 539 9.02 -4.95 10.64
N VAL A 540 8.34 -4.30 9.69
CA VAL A 540 7.81 -2.93 9.84
C VAL A 540 6.29 -2.90 9.91
N GLU A 541 5.65 -4.06 10.02
CA GLU A 541 4.20 -4.17 10.05
C GLU A 541 3.62 -3.54 11.31
N LEU A 542 2.79 -2.52 11.11
CA LEU A 542 1.95 -1.89 12.12
C LEU A 542 0.51 -1.96 11.66
N ASN A 543 -0.39 -2.45 12.50
CA ASN A 543 -1.82 -2.49 12.23
C ASN A 543 -2.48 -1.28 12.87
N VAL A 544 -3.26 -0.54 12.10
CA VAL A 544 -3.95 0.63 12.62
C VAL A 544 -5.30 0.22 13.17
N GLU A 545 -5.58 0.62 14.42
CA GLU A 545 -6.85 0.44 15.10
C GLU A 545 -7.56 1.78 15.25
N GLU A 546 -8.82 1.84 14.87
CA GLU A 546 -9.66 3.01 15.14
C GLU A 546 -10.15 2.99 16.59
N LEU A 547 -9.95 4.10 17.27
CA LEU A 547 -10.34 4.29 18.66
C LEU A 547 -11.54 5.25 18.72
N ASP A 548 -12.60 4.82 19.38
CA ASP A 548 -13.79 5.64 19.63
C ASP A 548 -14.31 5.35 21.04
N PRO A 549 -14.11 6.26 21.99
CA PRO A 549 -13.53 7.62 21.90
C PRO A 549 -12.00 7.65 21.76
N ALA A 550 -11.45 8.84 21.48
CA ALA A 550 -10.01 9.06 21.48
C ALA A 550 -9.37 8.65 22.80
N GLU A 551 -8.24 7.96 22.72
CA GLU A 551 -7.45 7.56 23.88
C GLU A 551 -6.17 8.39 23.98
N THR A 552 -5.74 8.67 25.23
CA THR A 552 -4.43 9.26 25.49
C THR A 552 -3.42 8.14 25.61
N ARG A 553 -2.39 8.17 24.77
CA ARG A 553 -1.29 7.19 24.79
C ARG A 553 0.04 7.89 24.88
N MET A 554 1.03 7.24 25.51
CA MET A 554 2.41 7.71 25.49
C MET A 554 3.02 7.39 24.13
N CYS A 555 3.80 8.34 23.61
CA CYS A 555 4.46 8.26 22.33
C CYS A 555 5.96 8.47 22.55
N PHE A 556 6.79 7.71 21.86
CA PHE A 556 8.24 7.73 21.94
C PHE A 556 8.83 8.10 20.56
N GLY A 557 9.66 9.14 20.54
CA GLY A 557 10.34 9.62 19.34
C GLY A 557 11.86 9.61 19.49
N GLY A 558 12.55 10.25 18.55
CA GLY A 558 14.01 10.33 18.56
C GLY A 558 14.64 11.15 19.68
N SER A 559 13.87 11.90 20.46
CA SER A 559 14.37 12.61 21.63
C SER A 559 14.67 11.70 22.82
N GLY A 560 14.14 10.47 22.82
CA GLY A 560 14.17 9.56 23.97
C GLY A 560 13.14 9.88 25.04
N GLU A 561 12.58 11.11 25.06
CA GLU A 561 11.59 11.52 26.04
C GLU A 561 10.18 11.18 25.59
N PRO A 562 9.37 10.51 26.44
CA PRO A 562 8.00 10.20 26.11
C PRO A 562 7.10 11.44 26.20
N PHE A 563 6.10 11.49 25.31
CA PHE A 563 5.09 12.55 25.34
C PHE A 563 3.67 12.00 25.16
N PRO A 564 2.66 12.56 25.84
CA PRO A 564 1.29 12.08 25.74
C PRO A 564 0.61 12.61 24.48
N VAL A 565 -0.13 11.73 23.79
CA VAL A 565 -0.91 12.05 22.59
C VAL A 565 -2.34 11.57 22.75
N SER A 566 -3.31 12.44 22.46
CA SER A 566 -4.69 12.03 22.30
C SER A 566 -4.93 11.62 20.86
N THR A 567 -5.22 10.36 20.62
CA THR A 567 -5.37 9.81 19.28
C THR A 567 -6.67 9.04 19.10
N LEU A 568 -7.28 9.18 17.93
CA LEU A 568 -8.38 8.34 17.44
C LEU A 568 -7.89 7.04 16.78
N LYS A 569 -6.56 6.89 16.63
CA LYS A 569 -5.98 5.73 15.98
C LYS A 569 -4.82 5.21 16.81
N GLY A 570 -4.95 3.93 17.20
CA GLY A 570 -3.88 3.19 17.82
C GLY A 570 -3.07 2.42 16.77
N GLU A 571 -1.82 2.15 17.09
CA GLU A 571 -0.98 1.25 16.31
C GLU A 571 -0.74 -0.04 17.09
N GLU A 572 -0.85 -1.17 16.41
CA GLU A 572 -0.54 -2.47 16.98
C GLU A 572 0.56 -3.12 16.12
N PRO A 573 1.72 -3.38 16.69
CA PRO A 573 2.79 -4.06 16.00
C PRO A 573 2.34 -5.43 15.46
N GLY A 574 2.73 -5.72 14.22
CA GLY A 574 2.54 -7.04 13.65
C GLY A 574 3.34 -8.11 14.41
N ARG A 575 3.02 -9.38 14.17
CA ARG A 575 3.59 -10.49 14.95
C ARG A 575 5.11 -10.52 14.93
N TYR A 576 5.72 -10.29 13.74
CA TYR A 576 7.18 -10.30 13.57
C TYR A 576 7.77 -8.89 13.47
N PHE A 577 7.09 -7.90 14.04
CA PHE A 577 7.58 -6.53 14.10
C PHE A 577 8.97 -6.48 14.77
N HIS A 578 9.95 -5.93 14.05
CA HIS A 578 11.33 -5.77 14.51
C HIS A 578 11.93 -4.51 13.85
N PRO A 579 11.69 -3.32 14.44
CA PRO A 579 11.99 -2.05 13.77
C PRO A 579 13.47 -1.85 13.47
N LEU A 580 14.38 -2.43 14.27
CA LEU A 580 15.82 -2.37 14.00
C LEU A 580 16.14 -3.04 12.65
N ILE A 581 15.69 -4.28 12.44
CA ILE A 581 15.92 -4.98 11.17
C ILE A 581 15.34 -4.18 10.00
N ALA A 582 14.11 -3.66 10.14
CA ALA A 582 13.45 -2.89 9.09
C ALA A 582 14.23 -1.63 8.68
N THR A 583 14.76 -0.88 9.65
CA THR A 583 15.52 0.35 9.36
C THR A 583 16.91 0.04 8.80
N LEU A 584 17.58 -1.00 9.29
CA LEU A 584 18.89 -1.42 8.81
C LEU A 584 18.84 -1.88 7.35
N ILE A 585 17.82 -2.67 6.98
CA ILE A 585 17.62 -3.11 5.58
C ILE A 585 17.48 -1.91 4.64
N THR A 586 16.62 -0.96 4.99
CA THR A 586 16.36 0.19 4.09
C THR A 586 17.52 1.18 4.09
N GLY A 587 18.22 1.36 5.20
CA GLY A 587 19.45 2.15 5.27
C GLY A 587 20.56 1.56 4.41
N ALA A 588 20.80 0.26 4.50
CA ALA A 588 21.78 -0.44 3.69
C ALA A 588 21.44 -0.41 2.20
N ALA A 589 20.17 -0.55 1.82
CA ALA A 589 19.74 -0.42 0.44
C ALA A 589 19.98 0.99 -0.12
N ARG A 590 19.74 2.05 0.69
CA ARG A 590 20.09 3.42 0.30
C ARG A 590 21.59 3.62 0.14
N LEU A 591 22.41 2.95 0.98
CA LEU A 591 23.86 2.97 0.85
C LEU A 591 24.32 2.30 -0.45
N MET A 592 23.74 1.14 -0.81
CA MET A 592 24.06 0.48 -2.11
C MET A 592 23.81 1.42 -3.28
N LEU A 593 22.67 2.12 -3.31
CA LEU A 593 22.36 3.08 -4.37
C LEU A 593 23.25 4.34 -4.30
N ALA A 594 23.69 4.77 -3.12
CA ALA A 594 24.62 5.87 -2.99
C ALA A 594 26.03 5.51 -3.52
N ILE A 595 26.49 4.28 -3.27
CA ILE A 595 27.72 3.75 -3.86
C ILE A 595 27.62 3.73 -5.38
N GLY A 596 26.52 3.22 -5.93
CA GLY A 596 26.27 3.20 -7.39
C GLY A 596 26.29 4.62 -8.01
N GLU A 597 25.68 5.59 -7.35
CA GLU A 597 25.69 7.02 -7.77
C GLU A 597 27.12 7.58 -7.73
N THR A 598 27.84 7.39 -6.63
CA THR A 598 29.22 7.88 -6.48
C THR A 598 30.12 7.29 -7.55
N LEU A 599 30.07 5.98 -7.77
CA LEU A 599 30.86 5.30 -8.81
C LEU A 599 30.50 5.78 -10.21
N ALA A 600 29.23 6.00 -10.51
CA ALA A 600 28.81 6.52 -11.80
C ALA A 600 29.45 7.90 -12.06
N ILE A 601 29.37 8.81 -11.10
CA ILE A 601 29.95 10.13 -11.21
C ILE A 601 31.49 10.07 -11.30
N GLU A 602 32.17 9.29 -10.46
CA GLU A 602 33.64 9.12 -10.48
C GLU A 602 34.14 8.53 -11.81
N THR A 603 33.34 7.66 -12.46
CA THR A 603 33.68 7.11 -13.78
C THR A 603 33.26 8.03 -14.93
N GLY A 604 32.75 9.22 -14.65
CA GLY A 604 32.34 10.20 -15.66
C GLY A 604 31.05 9.83 -16.36
N LEU A 605 30.19 9.03 -15.73
CA LEU A 605 28.83 8.77 -16.14
C LEU A 605 27.88 9.71 -15.38
N ASP A 606 26.60 9.68 -15.79
CA ASP A 606 25.50 10.28 -15.05
C ASP A 606 24.46 9.20 -14.74
N TRP A 607 23.37 9.56 -14.07
CA TRP A 607 22.27 8.63 -13.79
C TRP A 607 20.93 9.31 -14.07
N ALA A 608 19.96 8.58 -14.62
CA ALA A 608 18.67 9.14 -14.97
C ALA A 608 17.65 8.99 -13.84
N LEU A 609 17.59 7.82 -13.23
CA LEU A 609 16.68 7.49 -12.13
C LEU A 609 17.22 6.34 -11.28
N CYS A 610 16.70 6.24 -10.06
CA CYS A 610 16.76 5.02 -9.26
C CYS A 610 15.39 4.67 -8.72
N ASP A 611 15.13 3.36 -8.56
CA ASP A 611 13.85 2.87 -8.03
C ASP A 611 14.07 1.65 -7.13
N THR A 612 14.30 1.91 -5.85
CA THR A 612 14.40 0.94 -4.75
C THR A 612 15.65 0.03 -4.83
N ASP A 613 15.81 -0.71 -5.90
CA ASP A 613 16.86 -1.70 -6.15
C ASP A 613 17.51 -1.56 -7.53
N SER A 614 17.05 -0.62 -8.32
CA SER A 614 17.57 -0.38 -9.68
C SER A 614 18.04 1.06 -9.90
N MET A 615 18.92 1.22 -10.87
CA MET A 615 19.43 2.51 -11.31
C MET A 615 19.64 2.50 -12.83
N ALA A 616 19.27 3.58 -13.49
CA ALA A 616 19.56 3.82 -14.90
C ALA A 616 20.83 4.68 -15.01
N LEU A 617 21.96 4.08 -15.33
CA LEU A 617 23.21 4.78 -15.64
C LEU A 617 23.03 5.52 -16.98
N ALA A 618 23.29 6.81 -17.02
CA ALA A 618 23.03 7.65 -18.18
C ALA A 618 24.34 8.00 -18.91
N LYS A 619 24.28 7.99 -20.25
CA LYS A 619 25.38 8.33 -21.12
C LYS A 619 25.50 9.86 -21.22
N PRO A 620 26.63 10.47 -20.84
CA PRO A 620 26.89 11.88 -21.06
C PRO A 620 26.99 12.24 -22.54
N GLY A 621 26.67 13.48 -22.86
CA GLY A 621 26.83 14.01 -24.23
C GLY A 621 28.29 13.88 -24.71
N GLY A 622 28.48 13.45 -25.96
CA GLY A 622 29.81 13.32 -26.57
C GLY A 622 30.57 12.02 -26.30
N MET A 623 30.09 11.17 -25.36
CA MET A 623 30.71 9.88 -25.08
C MET A 623 30.32 8.83 -26.14
N GLY A 624 31.29 8.02 -26.59
CA GLY A 624 31.03 6.85 -27.47
C GLY A 624 30.23 5.75 -26.77
N ASN A 625 29.55 4.89 -27.55
CA ASN A 625 28.77 3.80 -26.96
C ASN A 625 29.64 2.74 -26.27
N ASP A 626 30.77 2.36 -26.88
CA ASP A 626 31.67 1.34 -26.33
C ASP A 626 32.34 1.84 -25.04
N GLU A 627 32.73 3.11 -25.02
CA GLU A 627 33.22 3.76 -23.81
C GLU A 627 32.17 3.79 -22.70
N PHE A 628 30.92 4.15 -23.04
CA PHE A 628 29.80 4.14 -22.10
C PHE A 628 29.58 2.73 -21.49
N ILE A 629 29.51 1.70 -22.34
CA ILE A 629 29.33 0.30 -21.90
C ILE A 629 30.49 -0.12 -21.01
N THR A 630 31.73 0.21 -21.40
CA THR A 630 32.94 -0.17 -20.62
C THR A 630 32.91 0.46 -19.23
N ARG A 631 32.59 1.75 -19.13
CA ARG A 631 32.51 2.47 -17.85
C ARG A 631 31.35 1.98 -17.00
N ALA A 632 30.19 1.72 -17.59
CA ALA A 632 29.04 1.17 -16.87
C ALA A 632 29.32 -0.26 -16.34
N ARG A 633 30.04 -1.09 -17.10
CA ARG A 633 30.49 -2.40 -16.63
C ARG A 633 31.45 -2.27 -15.44
N SER A 634 32.39 -1.31 -15.48
CA SER A 634 33.30 -1.11 -14.34
C SER A 634 32.54 -0.72 -13.05
N VAL A 635 31.46 0.06 -13.17
CA VAL A 635 30.56 0.33 -12.03
C VAL A 635 29.90 -0.95 -11.52
N CYS A 636 29.41 -1.82 -12.41
CA CYS A 636 28.83 -3.09 -12.04
C CYS A 636 29.86 -4.05 -11.39
N ASP A 637 31.04 -4.14 -11.94
CA ASP A 637 32.13 -5.03 -11.51
C ASP A 637 32.66 -4.65 -10.12
N TRP A 638 32.55 -3.37 -9.74
CA TRP A 638 32.91 -2.92 -8.40
C TRP A 638 32.16 -3.70 -7.31
N PHE A 639 30.93 -4.14 -7.57
CA PHE A 639 30.10 -4.87 -6.62
C PHE A 639 30.36 -6.39 -6.58
N VAL A 640 31.26 -6.93 -7.39
CA VAL A 640 31.59 -8.38 -7.43
C VAL A 640 32.10 -8.91 -6.09
N PRO A 641 33.05 -8.23 -5.37
CA PRO A 641 33.53 -8.71 -4.08
C PRO A 641 32.47 -8.77 -2.98
N LEU A 642 31.42 -7.96 -3.11
CA LEU A 642 30.31 -7.93 -2.16
C LEU A 642 29.34 -9.10 -2.31
N ASN A 643 29.42 -9.88 -3.39
CA ASN A 643 28.50 -10.99 -3.63
C ASN A 643 28.66 -12.09 -2.57
N PRO A 644 27.68 -12.30 -1.66
CA PRO A 644 27.79 -13.29 -0.59
C PRO A 644 27.37 -14.69 -1.04
N TYR A 645 26.85 -14.83 -2.27
CA TYR A 645 26.27 -16.07 -2.78
C TYR A 645 27.33 -17.01 -3.37
N ASP A 646 26.96 -18.30 -3.51
CA ASP A 646 27.83 -19.32 -4.08
C ASP A 646 28.11 -19.03 -5.56
N LYS A 647 27.08 -18.62 -6.31
CA LYS A 647 27.25 -18.16 -7.69
C LYS A 647 27.87 -16.77 -7.71
N LYS A 648 29.14 -16.68 -8.10
CA LYS A 648 29.86 -15.42 -8.22
C LYS A 648 29.38 -14.59 -9.43
N GLY A 649 29.58 -13.30 -9.34
CA GLY A 649 29.21 -12.29 -10.35
C GLY A 649 28.84 -10.97 -9.69
N PRO A 650 28.59 -9.89 -10.45
CA PRO A 650 28.22 -8.60 -9.87
C PRO A 650 26.86 -8.67 -9.20
N LEU A 651 26.75 -8.04 -8.04
CA LEU A 651 25.45 -7.81 -7.38
C LEU A 651 24.61 -6.78 -8.15
N PHE A 652 25.27 -5.77 -8.68
CA PHE A 652 24.67 -4.74 -9.54
C PHE A 652 24.95 -5.12 -10.98
N LYS A 653 23.92 -5.44 -11.74
CA LYS A 653 24.06 -6.04 -13.07
C LYS A 653 23.16 -5.36 -14.10
N ILE A 654 23.63 -5.40 -15.35
CA ILE A 654 22.86 -4.96 -16.50
C ILE A 654 21.67 -5.90 -16.69
N GLU A 655 20.45 -5.36 -16.67
CA GLU A 655 19.20 -6.10 -16.77
C GLU A 655 18.86 -6.50 -18.22
N ASP A 656 18.03 -7.53 -18.35
CA ASP A 656 17.56 -8.12 -19.63
C ASP A 656 16.93 -7.05 -20.57
N THR A 657 16.40 -5.98 -20.03
CA THR A 657 15.83 -4.85 -20.79
C THR A 657 16.82 -4.18 -21.74
N ASN A 658 18.13 -4.30 -21.48
CA ASN A 658 19.20 -3.69 -22.29
C ASN A 658 19.57 -4.54 -23.52
N TYR A 659 19.18 -5.80 -23.55
CA TYR A 659 19.59 -6.71 -24.61
C TYR A 659 18.58 -6.76 -25.76
N ALA A 660 19.06 -6.99 -26.97
CA ALA A 660 18.22 -7.09 -28.14
C ALA A 660 17.25 -8.29 -28.08
N ILE A 661 16.10 -8.16 -28.73
CA ILE A 661 15.16 -9.27 -28.92
C ILE A 661 15.29 -9.72 -30.38
N GLN A 662 15.78 -10.94 -30.59
CA GLN A 662 15.92 -11.55 -31.89
C GLN A 662 14.99 -12.79 -31.97
N HIS A 663 14.11 -12.85 -32.96
CA HIS A 663 13.15 -13.96 -33.14
C HIS A 663 12.35 -14.28 -31.86
N GLY A 664 11.94 -13.22 -31.11
CA GLY A 664 11.16 -13.37 -29.88
C GLY A 664 11.96 -13.88 -28.67
N LYS A 665 13.29 -14.02 -28.78
CA LYS A 665 14.19 -14.41 -27.69
C LYS A 665 15.17 -13.29 -27.39
N LEU A 666 15.62 -13.23 -26.15
CA LEU A 666 16.65 -12.31 -25.72
C LEU A 666 17.98 -12.76 -26.30
N SER A 667 18.73 -11.85 -26.94
CA SER A 667 20.09 -12.09 -27.44
C SER A 667 21.12 -11.67 -26.37
N ASP A 668 22.40 -11.96 -26.63
CA ASP A 668 23.51 -11.50 -25.80
C ASP A 668 24.01 -10.09 -26.19
N ASP A 669 23.42 -9.48 -27.22
CA ASP A 669 23.84 -8.20 -27.77
C ASP A 669 23.13 -7.06 -27.04
N LEU A 670 23.91 -6.13 -26.49
CA LEU A 670 23.38 -4.87 -25.96
C LEU A 670 22.87 -3.98 -27.09
N THR A 671 21.68 -3.44 -26.90
CA THR A 671 21.06 -2.47 -27.81
C THR A 671 20.86 -1.12 -27.13
N PRO A 672 21.04 0.00 -27.84
CA PRO A 672 20.81 1.31 -27.24
C PRO A 672 19.42 1.40 -26.60
N LEU A 673 19.40 1.59 -25.30
CA LEU A 673 18.19 1.74 -24.50
C LEU A 673 18.05 3.21 -24.12
N PHE A 674 16.87 3.78 -24.28
CA PHE A 674 16.57 5.17 -23.94
C PHE A 674 15.58 5.23 -22.79
N CYS A 675 15.67 6.28 -22.00
CA CYS A 675 14.79 6.56 -20.87
C CYS A 675 14.10 7.91 -21.04
N VAL A 676 12.81 7.95 -20.68
CA VAL A 676 12.08 9.17 -20.35
C VAL A 676 11.47 8.98 -18.97
N ALA A 677 11.80 9.85 -18.04
CA ALA A 677 11.30 9.82 -16.67
C ALA A 677 10.58 11.14 -16.33
N ILE A 678 9.44 11.06 -15.66
CA ILE A 678 8.64 12.20 -15.21
C ILE A 678 8.91 12.50 -13.73
N SER A 679 8.78 11.48 -12.89
CA SER A 679 8.96 11.54 -11.44
C SER A 679 9.24 10.14 -10.90
N ALA A 680 9.57 10.02 -9.63
CA ALA A 680 9.82 8.72 -9.00
C ALA A 680 8.70 7.71 -9.34
N LYS A 681 9.08 6.52 -9.83
CA LYS A 681 8.18 5.44 -10.28
C LYS A 681 7.28 5.78 -11.48
N ARG A 682 7.60 6.83 -12.23
CA ARG A 682 6.92 7.21 -13.48
C ARG A 682 7.95 7.40 -14.57
N TYR A 683 8.30 6.31 -15.23
CA TYR A 683 9.34 6.28 -16.26
C TYR A 683 9.08 5.20 -17.30
N VAL A 684 9.72 5.32 -18.43
CA VAL A 684 9.67 4.39 -19.54
C VAL A 684 11.05 4.16 -20.12
N LEU A 685 11.33 2.91 -20.45
CA LEU A 685 12.55 2.45 -21.15
C LEU A 685 12.15 1.91 -22.52
N PHE A 686 12.83 2.35 -23.57
CA PHE A 686 12.50 1.99 -24.95
C PHE A 686 13.75 1.93 -25.84
N ASN A 687 13.64 1.15 -26.92
CA ASN A 687 14.58 1.18 -28.03
C ASN A 687 14.01 2.00 -29.17
N ARG A 688 14.88 2.62 -29.98
CA ARG A 688 14.55 3.16 -31.29
C ARG A 688 14.85 2.12 -32.36
N THR A 689 13.90 1.91 -33.24
CA THR A 689 14.08 1.02 -34.38
C THR A 689 14.77 1.78 -35.54
N LEU A 690 15.29 1.04 -36.52
CA LEU A 690 16.04 1.64 -37.64
C LEU A 690 15.18 2.57 -38.50
N ASP A 691 13.88 2.33 -38.57
CA ASP A 691 12.85 3.15 -39.22
C ASP A 691 12.36 4.34 -38.38
N GLY A 692 12.99 4.59 -37.21
CA GLY A 692 12.61 5.66 -36.29
C GLY A 692 11.45 5.34 -35.36
N GLY A 693 10.94 4.11 -35.39
CA GLY A 693 9.87 3.64 -34.51
C GLY A 693 10.31 3.51 -33.03
N ILE A 694 9.33 3.33 -32.15
CA ILE A 694 9.50 3.20 -30.71
C ILE A 694 9.09 1.79 -30.26
N CYS A 695 10.01 1.07 -29.60
CA CYS A 695 9.73 -0.19 -28.98
C CYS A 695 9.87 -0.08 -27.47
N ILE A 696 8.76 0.02 -26.73
CA ILE A 696 8.77 0.13 -25.27
C ILE A 696 9.15 -1.21 -24.67
N ARG A 697 10.20 -1.22 -23.87
CA ARG A 697 10.77 -2.39 -23.21
C ARG A 697 10.29 -2.57 -21.77
N LYS A 698 10.13 -1.47 -21.05
CA LYS A 698 9.65 -1.44 -19.66
C LYS A 698 8.98 -0.10 -19.40
N ALA A 699 7.89 -0.11 -18.66
CA ALA A 699 7.24 1.13 -18.21
C ALA A 699 6.75 1.00 -16.77
N SER A 700 6.85 2.07 -16.03
CA SER A 700 6.30 2.21 -14.68
C SER A 700 5.26 3.32 -14.68
N ALA A 701 3.99 2.94 -14.55
CA ALA A 701 2.85 3.86 -14.60
C ALA A 701 2.24 4.07 -13.20
N HIS A 702 3.10 4.24 -12.18
CA HIS A 702 2.64 4.42 -10.79
C HIS A 702 1.69 5.61 -10.67
N GLY A 703 0.54 5.38 -10.06
CA GLY A 703 -0.52 6.38 -9.90
C GLY A 703 -1.66 6.29 -10.91
N LEU A 704 -1.59 5.42 -11.92
CA LEU A 704 -2.69 5.19 -12.89
C LEU A 704 -3.46 3.88 -12.66
N GLY A 705 -2.91 2.92 -11.95
CA GLY A 705 -3.49 1.57 -11.80
C GLY A 705 -4.83 1.50 -11.05
N HIS A 706 -5.30 2.61 -10.51
CA HIS A 706 -6.60 2.71 -9.85
C HIS A 706 -7.72 3.15 -10.80
N LEU A 707 -7.38 3.79 -11.92
CA LEU A 707 -8.36 4.23 -12.91
C LEU A 707 -9.01 3.01 -13.58
N VAL A 708 -10.28 3.11 -13.83
CA VAL A 708 -10.97 2.16 -14.72
C VAL A 708 -10.40 2.34 -16.11
N THR A 709 -10.13 1.24 -16.80
CA THR A 709 -9.66 1.27 -18.20
C THR A 709 -10.61 2.06 -19.07
N PRO A 710 -10.17 3.12 -19.78
CA PRO A 710 -11.06 3.99 -20.54
C PRO A 710 -11.60 3.32 -21.83
N TYR A 711 -10.85 2.39 -22.42
CA TYR A 711 -11.21 1.64 -23.62
C TYR A 711 -10.61 0.23 -23.58
N SER A 712 -11.16 -0.68 -24.34
CA SER A 712 -10.67 -2.07 -24.44
C SER A 712 -9.43 -2.17 -25.35
N ASP A 713 -8.69 -3.27 -25.22
CA ASP A 713 -7.53 -3.52 -26.10
C ASP A 713 -7.92 -3.62 -27.60
N HIS A 714 -9.18 -4.01 -27.89
CA HIS A 714 -9.73 -4.07 -29.25
C HIS A 714 -10.03 -2.69 -29.84
N ASP A 715 -10.26 -1.70 -28.98
CA ASP A 715 -10.53 -0.31 -29.36
C ASP A 715 -9.26 0.54 -29.31
N ALA A 716 -8.08 -0.08 -29.25
CA ALA A 716 -6.81 0.64 -29.18
C ALA A 716 -6.62 1.55 -30.40
N PRO A 717 -6.02 2.77 -30.23
CA PRO A 717 -5.86 3.73 -31.31
C PRO A 717 -4.99 3.15 -32.43
N ALA A 718 -5.46 3.26 -33.68
CA ALA A 718 -4.74 2.75 -34.85
C ALA A 718 -3.39 3.44 -35.09
N GLU A 719 -3.26 4.70 -34.65
CA GLU A 719 -2.05 5.50 -34.80
C GLU A 719 -0.91 5.10 -33.85
N VAL A 720 -1.22 4.33 -32.80
CA VAL A 720 -0.22 3.83 -31.86
C VAL A 720 0.19 2.41 -32.25
N PRO A 721 1.46 2.19 -32.58
CA PRO A 721 1.95 0.88 -32.96
C PRO A 721 1.63 -0.19 -31.92
N ALA A 722 1.41 -1.41 -32.39
CA ALA A 722 1.23 -2.56 -31.49
C ALA A 722 2.47 -2.73 -30.59
N PRO A 723 2.32 -3.18 -29.33
CA PRO A 723 3.45 -3.48 -28.48
C PRO A 723 4.40 -4.50 -29.10
N CYS A 724 5.69 -4.20 -29.11
CA CYS A 724 6.73 -5.09 -29.62
C CYS A 724 6.95 -6.34 -28.73
N MET A 725 6.37 -6.38 -27.55
CA MET A 725 6.41 -7.48 -26.62
C MET A 725 5.14 -7.51 -25.74
N ASN A 726 4.97 -8.58 -24.99
CA ASN A 726 3.81 -8.72 -24.13
C ASN A 726 3.69 -7.58 -23.12
N LEU A 727 2.52 -6.95 -23.03
CA LEU A 727 2.23 -5.84 -22.10
C LEU A 727 2.54 -6.19 -20.65
N LYS A 728 2.31 -7.45 -20.21
CA LYS A 728 2.67 -7.90 -18.86
C LYS A 728 4.18 -7.87 -18.61
N ALA A 729 4.98 -8.11 -19.64
CA ALA A 729 6.44 -8.02 -19.56
C ALA A 729 6.90 -6.55 -19.53
N ILE A 730 6.22 -5.66 -20.26
CA ILE A 730 6.45 -4.21 -20.21
C ILE A 730 6.06 -3.65 -18.85
N GLY A 731 5.02 -4.19 -18.20
CA GLY A 731 4.55 -3.80 -16.86
C GLY A 731 3.38 -2.83 -16.83
N VAL A 732 2.64 -2.67 -17.95
CA VAL A 732 1.50 -1.76 -18.08
C VAL A 732 0.35 -2.38 -18.87
N ASP A 733 -0.86 -1.83 -18.73
CA ASP A 733 -2.02 -2.14 -19.56
C ASP A 733 -1.93 -1.40 -20.90
N ARG A 734 -2.72 -1.83 -21.91
CA ARG A 734 -2.68 -1.26 -23.28
C ARG A 734 -2.86 0.26 -23.29
N TRP A 735 -3.87 0.79 -22.64
CA TRP A 735 -4.11 2.23 -22.59
C TRP A 735 -2.99 3.05 -21.92
N GLN A 736 -2.26 2.45 -20.97
CA GLN A 736 -1.09 3.05 -20.33
C GLN A 736 0.13 2.99 -21.26
N TYR A 737 0.26 1.92 -22.04
CA TYR A 737 1.26 1.81 -23.10
C TYR A 737 1.06 2.92 -24.14
N ASP A 738 -0.20 3.11 -24.59
CA ASP A 738 -0.54 4.15 -25.58
C ASP A 738 -0.18 5.54 -25.04
N LEU A 739 -0.48 5.83 -23.78
CA LEU A 739 -0.08 7.07 -23.11
C LEU A 739 1.45 7.24 -23.11
N TRP A 740 2.18 6.19 -22.72
CA TRP A 740 3.65 6.27 -22.69
C TRP A 740 4.25 6.47 -24.07
N HIS A 741 3.63 5.90 -25.09
CA HIS A 741 4.04 6.13 -26.47
C HIS A 741 3.92 7.62 -26.85
N GLN A 742 2.82 8.29 -26.49
CA GLN A 742 2.65 9.72 -26.73
C GLN A 742 3.63 10.57 -25.92
N ILE A 743 3.89 10.20 -24.67
CA ILE A 743 4.90 10.88 -23.84
C ILE A 743 6.29 10.79 -24.46
N ILE A 744 6.67 9.63 -24.98
CA ILE A 744 7.96 9.44 -25.65
C ILE A 744 8.04 10.31 -26.92
N ARG A 745 6.99 10.32 -27.75
CA ARG A 745 6.94 11.15 -28.99
C ARG A 745 7.15 12.61 -28.63
N ALA A 746 6.38 13.15 -27.71
CA ALA A 746 6.50 14.53 -27.26
C ALA A 746 7.93 14.86 -26.75
N ALA A 747 8.56 13.93 -26.04
CA ALA A 747 9.93 14.10 -25.56
C ALA A 747 10.96 14.03 -26.68
N ILE A 748 10.77 13.19 -27.71
CA ILE A 748 11.63 13.12 -28.90
C ILE A 748 11.53 14.39 -29.73
N ASP A 749 10.32 14.95 -29.85
CA ASP A 749 10.03 16.18 -30.59
C ASP A 749 10.51 17.45 -29.85
N GLY A 750 11.05 17.30 -28.63
CA GLY A 750 11.58 18.40 -27.82
C GLY A 750 10.53 19.18 -27.02
N HIS A 751 9.28 18.70 -26.99
CA HIS A 751 8.13 19.33 -26.31
C HIS A 751 7.45 18.38 -25.30
N PRO A 752 8.16 17.87 -24.28
CA PRO A 752 7.64 16.86 -23.35
C PRO A 752 6.48 17.33 -22.47
N ASP A 753 6.18 18.62 -22.47
CA ASP A 753 5.00 19.23 -21.85
C ASP A 753 3.75 19.18 -22.76
N GLN A 754 3.92 19.01 -24.08
CA GLN A 754 2.86 19.01 -25.10
C GLN A 754 2.50 17.59 -25.55
N VAL A 755 2.10 16.75 -24.61
CA VAL A 755 1.68 15.37 -24.90
C VAL A 755 0.30 15.38 -25.55
N ASP A 756 0.17 14.81 -26.75
CA ASP A 756 -1.15 14.64 -27.36
C ASP A 756 -1.98 13.62 -26.56
N LEU A 757 -3.09 14.08 -26.00
CA LEU A 757 -4.06 13.29 -25.26
C LEU A 757 -5.40 13.15 -26.04
N SER A 758 -5.41 13.50 -27.32
CA SER A 758 -6.60 13.37 -28.19
C SER A 758 -6.62 12.06 -28.98
N TYR A 759 -5.60 11.24 -28.87
CA TYR A 759 -5.42 10.00 -29.61
C TYR A 759 -6.55 8.97 -29.47
N HIS A 760 -7.45 9.11 -28.49
CA HIS A 760 -8.61 8.23 -28.34
C HIS A 760 -9.85 8.98 -27.83
N PRO A 761 -11.06 8.82 -28.45
CA PRO A 761 -12.29 9.53 -28.06
C PRO A 761 -12.70 9.29 -26.60
N ALA A 762 -12.52 8.06 -26.09
CA ALA A 762 -12.87 7.71 -24.69
C ALA A 762 -12.16 8.54 -23.63
N LEU A 763 -11.03 9.15 -23.97
CA LEU A 763 -10.28 10.03 -23.05
C LEU A 763 -11.02 11.35 -22.79
N GLY A 764 -11.99 11.72 -23.61
CA GLY A 764 -12.92 12.82 -23.35
C GLY A 764 -13.99 12.50 -22.29
N GLY A 765 -14.17 11.23 -21.96
CA GLY A 765 -15.11 10.78 -20.93
C GLY A 765 -14.64 11.05 -19.50
N PRO A 766 -15.52 10.93 -18.49
CA PRO A 766 -15.22 11.19 -17.10
C PRO A 766 -14.25 10.16 -16.51
N ALA A 767 -13.18 10.61 -15.84
CA ALA A 767 -12.24 9.75 -15.17
C ALA A 767 -12.87 9.14 -13.91
N THR A 768 -12.88 7.83 -13.83
CA THR A 768 -13.50 7.08 -12.74
C THR A 768 -12.58 6.01 -12.19
N SER A 769 -12.81 5.65 -10.91
CA SER A 769 -12.15 4.55 -10.22
C SER A 769 -13.19 3.62 -9.63
N ARG A 770 -13.01 2.32 -9.80
CA ARG A 770 -13.82 1.32 -9.09
C ARG A 770 -13.28 1.14 -7.67
N TYR A 771 -14.09 1.51 -6.70
CA TYR A 771 -13.70 1.41 -5.31
C TYR A 771 -14.11 0.05 -4.73
N ALA A 772 -13.12 -0.75 -4.38
CA ALA A 772 -13.31 -2.09 -3.81
C ALA A 772 -13.11 -2.15 -2.29
N ALA A 773 -12.34 -1.23 -1.70
CA ALA A 773 -12.07 -1.20 -0.28
C ALA A 773 -13.21 -0.56 0.51
N THR A 774 -13.37 -0.94 1.77
CA THR A 774 -14.36 -0.37 2.67
C THR A 774 -13.68 0.44 3.76
N THR A 775 -14.12 1.69 3.91
CA THR A 775 -13.71 2.54 5.02
C THR A 775 -14.90 2.85 5.92
N PRO A 776 -14.70 3.21 7.18
CA PRO A 776 -15.78 3.64 8.07
C PRO A 776 -16.61 4.78 7.49
N GLN A 777 -16.00 5.66 6.72
CA GLN A 777 -16.67 6.76 6.05
C GLN A 777 -17.58 6.28 4.92
N LEU A 778 -17.10 5.33 4.10
CA LEU A 778 -17.92 4.71 3.08
C LEU A 778 -19.12 3.98 3.69
N LEU A 779 -18.94 3.30 4.83
CA LEU A 779 -20.02 2.67 5.55
C LEU A 779 -21.08 3.66 6.06
N ARG A 780 -20.66 4.83 6.60
CA ARG A 780 -21.56 5.91 7.00
C ARG A 780 -22.34 6.43 5.81
N TRP A 781 -21.69 6.56 4.68
CA TRP A 781 -22.27 6.99 3.45
C TRP A 781 -23.29 5.97 2.91
N PHE A 782 -22.98 4.70 2.84
CA PHE A 782 -23.93 3.62 2.49
C PHE A 782 -25.19 3.68 3.35
N LYS A 783 -25.01 3.86 4.66
CA LYS A 783 -26.13 3.97 5.60
C LYS A 783 -27.00 5.19 5.31
N ARG A 784 -26.40 6.31 4.90
CA ARG A 784 -27.12 7.55 4.56
C ARG A 784 -27.86 7.42 3.22
N TYR A 785 -27.20 6.94 2.19
CA TYR A 785 -27.76 6.76 0.86
C TYR A 785 -28.94 5.79 0.85
N ASN A 786 -28.79 4.67 1.54
CA ASN A 786 -29.80 3.62 1.61
C ASN A 786 -30.91 3.88 2.67
N ARG A 787 -30.87 5.06 3.34
CA ARG A 787 -31.88 5.40 4.36
C ARG A 787 -33.28 5.39 3.75
N ASN A 788 -34.22 4.71 4.44
CA ASN A 788 -35.64 4.58 4.05
C ASN A 788 -35.90 3.82 2.76
N ARG A 789 -34.88 3.16 2.17
CA ARG A 789 -35.06 2.26 1.04
C ARG A 789 -35.26 0.83 1.53
N PRO A 790 -36.26 0.08 1.02
CA PRO A 790 -36.32 -1.37 1.21
C PRO A 790 -34.99 -2.01 0.75
N TYR A 791 -34.59 -3.09 1.37
CA TYR A 791 -33.29 -3.72 1.05
C TYR A 791 -33.11 -4.05 -0.43
N ARG A 792 -34.19 -4.49 -1.09
CA ARG A 792 -34.20 -4.79 -2.55
C ARG A 792 -33.85 -3.57 -3.42
N ASP A 793 -34.16 -2.35 -2.94
CA ASP A 793 -33.92 -1.10 -3.67
C ASP A 793 -32.62 -0.38 -3.22
N GLN A 794 -31.86 -1.01 -2.31
CA GLN A 794 -30.61 -0.48 -1.83
C GLN A 794 -29.47 -0.79 -2.79
N VAL A 795 -28.59 0.18 -3.02
CA VAL A 795 -27.27 -0.10 -3.60
C VAL A 795 -26.47 -0.87 -2.55
N ARG A 796 -25.88 -1.99 -2.98
CA ARG A 796 -25.19 -2.92 -2.09
C ARG A 796 -23.72 -2.56 -1.94
N PRO A 797 -23.05 -3.00 -0.85
CA PRO A 797 -21.62 -2.86 -0.70
C PRO A 797 -20.86 -3.39 -1.92
N PHE A 798 -19.69 -2.83 -2.19
CA PHE A 798 -18.82 -3.14 -3.32
C PHE A 798 -19.38 -2.76 -4.70
N ASN A 799 -20.28 -1.79 -4.74
CA ASN A 799 -20.99 -1.41 -5.94
C ASN A 799 -21.02 0.09 -6.19
N PHE A 800 -19.91 0.78 -5.95
CA PHE A 800 -19.78 2.21 -6.22
C PHE A 800 -18.53 2.51 -7.03
N MET A 801 -18.61 3.58 -7.78
CA MET A 801 -17.50 4.20 -8.50
C MET A 801 -17.24 5.58 -7.92
N LEU A 802 -15.97 5.96 -7.86
CA LEU A 802 -15.54 7.33 -7.57
C LEU A 802 -15.32 8.04 -8.90
N ALA A 803 -15.83 9.24 -9.03
CA ALA A 803 -15.48 10.14 -10.10
C ALA A 803 -14.60 11.26 -9.55
N PHE A 804 -13.71 11.78 -10.38
CA PHE A 804 -12.73 12.77 -9.96
C PHE A 804 -13.17 14.17 -10.36
N GLN A 805 -12.80 15.14 -9.53
CA GLN A 805 -12.97 16.54 -9.85
C GLN A 805 -11.71 17.11 -10.50
N PRO A 806 -11.85 18.10 -11.38
CA PRO A 806 -10.70 18.85 -11.87
C PRO A 806 -9.95 19.48 -10.69
N SER A 807 -8.63 19.31 -10.67
CA SER A 807 -7.74 20.05 -9.78
C SER A 807 -7.48 21.44 -10.38
N PRO A 808 -7.25 22.48 -9.57
CA PRO A 808 -6.96 23.83 -10.05
C PRO A 808 -5.58 23.99 -10.73
N ILE A 809 -4.86 22.92 -10.99
CA ILE A 809 -3.61 22.99 -11.76
C ILE A 809 -3.94 23.41 -13.20
N ALA A 810 -3.47 24.58 -13.60
CA ALA A 810 -3.57 25.05 -14.97
C ALA A 810 -2.74 24.11 -15.87
N VAL A 811 -3.41 23.34 -16.70
CA VAL A 811 -2.79 22.44 -17.66
C VAL A 811 -2.89 23.10 -19.03
N HIS A 812 -1.78 23.62 -19.54
CA HIS A 812 -1.66 24.00 -20.95
C HIS A 812 -1.47 22.76 -21.81
N VAL A 813 -2.56 22.09 -22.15
CA VAL A 813 -2.61 21.15 -23.25
C VAL A 813 -3.34 21.89 -24.36
N ALA A 814 -2.80 21.89 -25.58
CA ALA A 814 -3.23 22.77 -26.68
C ALA A 814 -4.73 22.82 -26.99
N ASP A 815 -5.52 21.86 -26.52
CA ASP A 815 -6.97 21.77 -26.70
C ASP A 815 -7.80 21.59 -25.41
N VAL A 816 -7.21 21.74 -24.25
CA VAL A 816 -7.94 21.63 -22.95
C VAL A 816 -7.98 22.99 -22.28
N VAL A 817 -8.69 23.92 -22.89
CA VAL A 817 -8.74 25.34 -22.48
C VAL A 817 -9.88 25.65 -21.53
N GLU A 818 -10.54 24.71 -20.92
CA GLU A 818 -11.43 25.04 -19.81
C GLU A 818 -10.98 24.39 -18.51
N VAL A 819 -10.00 25.00 -17.90
CA VAL A 819 -9.81 24.89 -16.46
C VAL A 819 -11.02 25.57 -15.83
N LEU A 820 -11.97 24.76 -15.33
CA LEU A 820 -12.96 25.25 -14.40
C LEU A 820 -12.21 25.84 -13.20
N ASP A 821 -12.05 27.17 -13.20
CA ASP A 821 -11.40 27.89 -12.12
C ASP A 821 -12.29 27.83 -10.88
N LEU A 822 -12.21 26.71 -10.17
CA LEU A 822 -12.81 26.51 -8.85
C LEU A 822 -12.14 27.40 -7.78
N SER A 823 -11.08 28.15 -8.16
CA SER A 823 -10.34 29.04 -7.29
C SER A 823 -10.92 30.45 -7.21
N LYS A 824 -11.95 30.81 -8.00
CA LYS A 824 -12.64 32.11 -7.86
C LYS A 824 -13.24 32.22 -6.50
N LYS A 825 -12.47 32.82 -5.62
CA LYS A 825 -12.84 33.19 -4.25
C LYS A 825 -13.94 34.23 -4.28
N GLY A 826 -15.17 33.75 -4.19
CA GLY A 826 -16.26 34.61 -3.67
C GLY A 826 -16.05 34.88 -2.16
N PRO A 827 -16.73 35.88 -1.56
CA PRO A 827 -16.48 36.26 -0.20
C PRO A 827 -16.77 35.11 0.78
N ARG A 828 -15.67 34.52 1.28
CA ARG A 828 -15.46 33.81 2.56
C ARG A 828 -16.46 32.78 3.09
N LYS A 829 -17.35 32.19 2.32
CA LYS A 829 -17.87 30.86 2.67
C LYS A 829 -16.91 29.83 2.05
N LYS A 830 -16.33 28.92 2.85
CA LYS A 830 -15.66 27.75 2.32
C LYS A 830 -16.62 27.10 1.34
N GLN A 831 -16.38 27.28 0.04
CA GLN A 831 -17.17 26.58 -0.96
C GLN A 831 -16.90 25.10 -0.76
N HIS A 832 -17.97 24.36 -0.47
CA HIS A 832 -17.88 22.90 -0.35
C HIS A 832 -17.47 22.36 -1.71
N THR A 833 -16.30 21.72 -1.76
CA THR A 833 -15.84 21.02 -2.96
C THR A 833 -16.58 19.69 -3.01
N PRO A 834 -17.44 19.45 -4.01
CA PRO A 834 -18.17 18.20 -4.12
C PRO A 834 -17.21 17.00 -4.16
N LYS A 835 -17.61 15.89 -3.59
CA LYS A 835 -16.86 14.61 -3.61
C LYS A 835 -17.68 13.59 -4.40
N PRO A 836 -17.55 13.55 -5.72
CA PRO A 836 -18.45 12.80 -6.59
C PRO A 836 -18.31 11.28 -6.38
N ILE A 837 -19.44 10.63 -6.21
CA ILE A 837 -19.56 9.18 -6.16
C ILE A 837 -20.81 8.76 -6.93
N ALA A 838 -20.74 7.62 -7.61
CA ALA A 838 -21.88 7.09 -8.35
C ALA A 838 -22.08 5.61 -8.01
N PRO A 839 -23.33 5.10 -8.02
CA PRO A 839 -23.56 3.67 -8.14
C PRO A 839 -22.83 3.11 -9.37
N TYR A 840 -22.34 1.87 -9.22
CA TYR A 840 -21.65 1.21 -10.33
C TYR A 840 -22.55 1.09 -11.55
N ASP A 841 -22.02 1.48 -12.70
CA ASP A 841 -22.60 1.19 -14.01
C ASP A 841 -21.46 0.74 -14.94
N ARG A 842 -21.70 -0.24 -15.80
CA ARG A 842 -20.72 -0.65 -16.82
C ARG A 842 -20.42 0.49 -17.80
N ASN A 843 -21.42 1.30 -18.09
CA ASN A 843 -21.26 2.49 -18.89
C ASN A 843 -20.82 3.66 -18.00
N ILE A 844 -19.55 4.03 -18.12
CA ILE A 844 -18.94 5.09 -17.32
C ILE A 844 -19.65 6.43 -17.49
N SER A 845 -20.15 6.74 -18.69
CA SER A 845 -20.88 7.98 -18.95
C SER A 845 -22.23 8.01 -18.21
N ARG A 846 -22.95 6.89 -18.12
CA ARG A 846 -24.15 6.79 -17.29
C ARG A 846 -23.82 6.89 -15.80
N ALA A 847 -22.75 6.26 -15.34
CA ALA A 847 -22.31 6.44 -13.96
C ALA A 847 -22.03 7.91 -13.64
N ALA A 848 -21.39 8.64 -14.55
CA ALA A 848 -21.10 10.06 -14.41
C ALA A 848 -22.35 10.92 -14.30
N LEU A 849 -23.41 10.61 -15.07
CA LEU A 849 -24.71 11.30 -14.99
C LEU A 849 -25.42 11.07 -13.64
N ASN A 850 -25.17 9.93 -13.00
CA ASN A 850 -25.74 9.56 -11.70
C ASN A 850 -24.82 9.91 -10.52
N CYS A 851 -23.79 10.74 -10.75
CA CYS A 851 -22.94 11.21 -9.68
C CYS A 851 -23.67 12.12 -8.71
N PHE A 852 -23.39 11.95 -7.45
CA PHE A 852 -23.83 12.84 -6.39
C PHE A 852 -22.67 13.09 -5.43
N ASP A 853 -22.76 14.23 -4.76
CA ASP A 853 -21.79 14.58 -3.74
C ASP A 853 -21.97 13.69 -2.51
N ARG A 854 -20.92 13.01 -2.12
CA ARG A 854 -20.90 12.07 -1.02
C ARG A 854 -21.35 12.66 0.31
N GLU A 855 -21.06 13.94 0.56
CA GLU A 855 -21.40 14.59 1.83
C GLU A 855 -22.79 15.18 1.86
N THR A 856 -23.17 15.90 0.82
CA THR A 856 -24.46 16.58 0.75
C THR A 856 -25.56 15.71 0.17
N GLY A 857 -25.21 14.69 -0.63
CA GLY A 857 -26.15 13.86 -1.38
C GLY A 857 -26.79 14.59 -2.57
N LYS A 858 -26.32 15.80 -2.92
CA LYS A 858 -26.81 16.54 -4.09
C LYS A 858 -26.22 15.99 -5.38
N PRO A 859 -26.95 15.99 -6.48
CA PRO A 859 -26.40 15.64 -7.78
C PRO A 859 -25.19 16.49 -8.14
N VAL A 860 -24.20 15.88 -8.77
CA VAL A 860 -23.01 16.55 -9.31
C VAL A 860 -23.09 16.44 -10.83
N GLY A 861 -23.16 17.58 -11.51
CA GLY A 861 -23.21 17.60 -12.97
C GLY A 861 -21.92 17.06 -13.59
N PRO A 862 -22.00 16.37 -14.74
CA PRO A 862 -20.83 15.78 -15.40
C PRO A 862 -19.76 16.82 -15.78
N GLN A 863 -20.14 18.08 -15.99
CA GLN A 863 -19.22 19.20 -16.25
C GLN A 863 -18.29 19.52 -15.08
N LEU A 864 -18.63 19.08 -13.87
CA LEU A 864 -17.78 19.22 -12.68
C LEU A 864 -16.85 18.03 -12.46
N LEU A 865 -16.85 17.06 -13.37
CA LEU A 865 -16.01 15.87 -13.32
C LEU A 865 -14.80 16.05 -14.21
N LYS A 866 -13.67 15.55 -13.73
CA LYS A 866 -12.43 15.47 -14.52
C LYS A 866 -12.59 14.43 -15.62
N THR A 867 -12.14 14.77 -16.83
CA THR A 867 -12.01 13.80 -17.92
C THR A 867 -10.74 12.97 -17.76
N TYR A 868 -10.65 11.84 -18.48
CA TYR A 868 -9.38 11.09 -18.57
C TYR A 868 -8.26 11.98 -19.13
N ARG A 869 -8.51 12.80 -20.16
CA ARG A 869 -7.51 13.78 -20.68
C ARG A 869 -6.95 14.64 -19.57
N GLN A 870 -7.81 15.24 -18.75
CA GLN A 870 -7.37 16.07 -17.61
C GLN A 870 -6.60 15.27 -16.57
N ALA A 871 -7.02 14.03 -16.29
CA ALA A 871 -6.32 13.15 -15.36
C ALA A 871 -4.92 12.78 -15.88
N LEU A 872 -4.81 12.46 -17.17
CA LEU A 872 -3.55 12.09 -17.82
C LEU A 872 -2.63 13.31 -18.01
N ALA A 873 -3.19 14.49 -18.29
CA ALA A 873 -2.44 15.72 -18.29
C ALA A 873 -1.81 16.01 -16.92
N GLN A 874 -2.56 15.86 -15.84
CA GLN A 874 -2.02 15.99 -14.48
C GLN A 874 -0.99 14.90 -14.14
N TYR A 875 -1.10 13.72 -14.75
CA TYR A 875 -0.14 12.65 -14.56
C TYR A 875 1.21 12.97 -15.19
N HIS A 876 1.24 13.34 -16.48
CA HIS A 876 2.50 13.59 -17.19
C HIS A 876 3.16 14.92 -16.81
N LEU A 877 2.39 15.88 -16.31
CA LEU A 877 2.90 17.15 -15.78
C LEU A 877 3.21 17.10 -14.28
N SER A 878 3.09 15.93 -13.64
CA SER A 878 3.35 15.79 -12.19
C SER A 878 4.76 16.26 -11.83
N PRO A 879 4.90 17.15 -10.84
CA PRO A 879 6.20 17.62 -10.41
C PRO A 879 6.98 16.54 -9.66
N GLU A 880 8.30 16.61 -9.67
CA GLU A 880 9.15 15.91 -8.71
C GLU A 880 9.44 16.85 -7.54
N SER A 881 8.45 17.04 -6.70
CA SER A 881 8.46 18.08 -5.67
C SER A 881 9.55 17.91 -4.60
N LYS A 882 10.18 16.74 -4.53
CA LYS A 882 11.28 16.46 -3.59
C LYS A 882 12.59 17.15 -3.97
N PHE A 883 12.71 17.64 -5.18
CA PHE A 883 13.93 18.27 -5.71
C PHE A 883 13.66 19.68 -6.22
N LEU A 884 14.69 20.52 -6.27
CA LEU A 884 14.65 21.77 -7.01
C LEU A 884 14.52 21.47 -8.51
N ASN A 885 13.93 22.39 -9.25
CA ASN A 885 13.56 22.21 -10.65
C ASN A 885 12.58 21.04 -10.84
N GLY A 886 11.70 20.84 -9.85
CA GLY A 886 10.63 19.86 -9.89
C GLY A 886 9.29 20.42 -10.36
N GLU A 887 9.29 21.62 -10.96
CA GLU A 887 8.08 22.24 -11.47
C GLU A 887 7.45 21.42 -12.62
N PRO A 888 6.14 21.54 -12.88
CA PRO A 888 5.44 20.76 -13.90
C PRO A 888 6.06 20.80 -15.28
N TYR A 889 6.71 21.90 -15.64
CA TYR A 889 7.27 22.11 -16.98
C TYR A 889 8.79 21.92 -17.07
N ASP A 890 9.48 21.65 -15.97
CA ASP A 890 10.92 21.56 -15.93
C ASP A 890 11.47 20.35 -16.70
N GLN A 891 12.52 20.55 -17.45
CA GLN A 891 13.32 19.53 -18.12
C GLN A 891 14.76 19.57 -17.63
N GLY A 892 15.41 18.42 -17.63
CA GLY A 892 16.85 18.34 -17.35
C GLY A 892 17.17 17.78 -15.96
N PRO A 893 18.41 18.01 -15.50
CA PRO A 893 18.87 17.50 -14.23
C PRO A 893 18.20 18.21 -13.05
N THR A 894 17.70 17.42 -12.12
CA THR A 894 17.17 17.89 -10.84
C THR A 894 18.30 18.05 -9.82
N ARG A 895 18.10 18.92 -8.84
CA ARG A 895 19.03 19.14 -7.73
C ARG A 895 18.38 18.80 -6.41
N ARG A 896 19.16 18.26 -5.48
CA ARG A 896 18.71 18.08 -4.10
C ARG A 896 18.42 19.43 -3.46
N ARG A 897 17.32 19.49 -2.70
CA ARG A 897 16.95 20.72 -1.95
C ARG A 897 17.87 20.89 -0.73
N HIS A 898 18.08 22.14 -0.33
CA HIS A 898 18.69 22.48 0.95
C HIS A 898 17.57 22.79 1.96
N VAL A 899 17.33 21.87 2.89
CA VAL A 899 16.22 21.94 3.84
C VAL A 899 16.70 22.41 5.20
N GLU A 900 16.24 23.59 5.65
CA GLU A 900 16.34 24.04 7.02
C GLU A 900 15.10 23.58 7.81
N VAL A 901 15.31 22.78 8.85
CA VAL A 901 14.23 22.27 9.68
C VAL A 901 13.70 23.33 10.63
N ILE A 902 12.44 23.72 10.45
CA ILE A 902 11.78 24.69 11.34
C ILE A 902 10.90 24.02 12.41
N ALA A 903 10.49 22.78 12.22
CA ALA A 903 9.73 22.00 13.19
C ALA A 903 9.86 20.49 12.90
N ILE A 904 9.73 19.67 13.95
CA ILE A 904 9.70 18.22 13.84
C ILE A 904 8.31 17.74 14.24
N HIS A 905 7.64 17.06 13.28
CA HIS A 905 6.37 16.41 13.52
C HIS A 905 6.60 14.92 13.71
N HIS A 906 6.00 14.35 14.75
CA HIS A 906 6.04 12.92 14.96
C HIS A 906 4.83 12.28 14.29
N ILE A 907 5.06 11.27 13.48
CA ILE A 907 4.00 10.55 12.74
C ILE A 907 4.00 9.07 13.07
N GLY A 908 2.82 8.48 13.01
CA GLY A 908 2.62 7.04 13.05
C GLY A 908 2.79 6.38 11.67
N LYS A 909 2.17 5.22 11.50
CA LYS A 909 2.16 4.51 10.23
C LYS A 909 1.59 5.41 9.13
N GLU A 910 2.39 5.65 8.12
CA GLU A 910 1.89 6.15 6.85
C GLU A 910 0.99 5.06 6.27
N ALA A 911 -0.32 5.27 6.29
CA ALA A 911 -1.20 4.43 5.50
C ALA A 911 -0.92 4.72 4.01
N ASN A 912 -1.20 3.78 3.12
CA ASN A 912 -1.32 4.04 1.69
C ASN A 912 -2.57 4.90 1.42
N ARG A 913 -2.61 6.08 2.06
CA ARG A 913 -3.75 6.99 2.08
C ARG A 913 -3.81 7.91 0.92
N TRP A 914 -2.78 7.87 0.10
CA TRP A 914 -2.83 8.60 -1.15
C TRP A 914 -4.07 8.17 -1.96
N GLU A 915 -4.36 6.88 -1.98
CA GLU A 915 -5.60 6.35 -2.55
C GLU A 915 -6.82 6.90 -1.78
N GLU A 916 -6.84 6.84 -0.46
CA GLU A 916 -7.98 7.30 0.33
C GLU A 916 -8.18 8.81 0.25
N GLN A 917 -7.13 9.61 0.29
CA GLN A 917 -7.23 11.07 0.17
C GLN A 917 -7.57 11.51 -1.24
N TYR A 918 -6.86 10.96 -2.21
CA TYR A 918 -7.04 11.37 -3.59
C TYR A 918 -8.34 10.83 -4.19
N TYR A 919 -8.73 9.61 -3.84
CA TYR A 919 -9.91 8.95 -4.39
C TYR A 919 -11.16 9.12 -3.56
N LEU A 920 -11.05 9.16 -2.25
CA LEU A 920 -12.19 9.41 -1.39
C LEU A 920 -12.46 10.90 -1.22
N GLY A 921 -11.54 11.76 -1.67
CA GLY A 921 -11.65 13.20 -1.46
C GLY A 921 -11.88 13.51 0.01
N LEU A 922 -11.11 12.88 0.90
CA LEU A 922 -11.15 13.18 2.32
C LEU A 922 -10.58 14.58 2.52
N ASP A 923 -11.27 15.42 3.30
CA ASP A 923 -10.72 16.70 3.71
C ASP A 923 -9.44 16.49 4.52
N GLU A 924 -8.51 17.45 4.46
CA GLU A 924 -7.31 17.44 5.30
C GLU A 924 -7.64 17.31 6.79
N ASP A 925 -8.81 17.82 7.23
CA ASP A 925 -9.32 17.69 8.59
C ASP A 925 -9.88 16.28 8.90
N GLU A 926 -10.24 15.50 7.87
CA GLU A 926 -10.70 14.10 8.00
C GLU A 926 -9.55 13.10 7.83
N VAL A 927 -8.50 13.49 7.16
CA VAL A 927 -7.23 12.81 7.22
C VAL A 927 -6.68 13.08 8.60
N VAL A 928 -7.00 12.18 9.50
CA VAL A 928 -6.39 12.19 10.82
C VAL A 928 -4.90 12.13 10.59
N ASP A 929 -4.27 13.29 10.68
CA ASP A 929 -2.83 13.38 10.76
C ASP A 929 -2.43 12.46 11.91
N TYR A 930 -1.67 11.41 11.62
CA TYR A 930 -1.03 10.60 12.66
C TYR A 930 0.11 11.37 13.33
N GLY A 931 0.07 12.71 13.21
CA GLY A 931 0.94 13.59 13.95
C GLY A 931 0.72 13.42 15.43
N TYR A 932 1.69 12.91 16.10
CA TYR A 932 1.80 12.87 17.54
C TYR A 932 2.51 14.16 18.00
N ALA A 933 1.83 15.31 17.83
CA ALA A 933 2.43 16.57 18.25
C ALA A 933 1.86 16.99 19.62
N PRO A 934 2.68 16.98 20.69
CA PRO A 934 2.28 17.51 21.99
C PRO A 934 1.95 19.01 21.93
N SER A 935 2.56 19.73 20.98
CA SER A 935 2.42 21.18 20.80
C SER A 935 1.05 21.62 20.25
N GLU A 936 0.24 20.71 19.71
CA GLU A 936 -1.09 21.05 19.18
C GLU A 936 -2.21 21.09 20.24
N LEU A 937 -1.96 20.58 21.43
CA LEU A 937 -2.92 20.65 22.53
C LEU A 937 -2.60 21.82 23.46
N ALA A 938 -3.29 22.91 23.26
CA ALA A 938 -3.15 24.08 24.11
C ALA A 938 -4.19 24.10 25.24
N LYS A 939 -3.79 24.58 26.41
CA LYS A 939 -4.71 24.90 27.48
C LYS A 939 -5.26 26.31 27.28
N MET A 940 -6.50 26.50 27.65
CA MET A 940 -7.12 27.81 27.68
C MET A 940 -6.41 28.73 28.70
N SER A 941 -6.18 30.00 28.36
CA SER A 941 -5.70 30.99 29.29
C SER A 941 -6.81 31.42 30.28
N ALA A 942 -6.43 31.88 31.44
CA ALA A 942 -7.37 32.43 32.42
C ALA A 942 -8.21 33.57 31.83
N THR A 943 -7.61 34.41 30.98
CA THR A 943 -8.30 35.51 30.30
C THR A 943 -9.38 35.00 29.31
N MET A 944 -9.12 33.91 28.59
CA MET A 944 -10.11 33.30 27.72
C MET A 944 -11.24 32.68 28.53
N TRP A 945 -10.93 32.07 29.65
CA TRP A 945 -11.91 31.46 30.55
C TRP A 945 -12.90 32.50 31.04
N ILE A 946 -12.40 33.63 31.55
CA ILE A 946 -13.21 34.76 32.06
C ILE A 946 -14.12 35.28 30.91
N LYS A 947 -13.56 35.52 29.72
CA LYS A 947 -14.35 36.02 28.59
C LYS A 947 -15.42 35.04 28.14
N ILE A 948 -15.21 33.73 28.21
CA ILE A 948 -16.23 32.73 27.88
C ILE A 948 -17.34 32.72 28.93
N GLU A 949 -17.00 32.92 30.21
CA GLU A 949 -18.02 33.09 31.28
C GLU A 949 -18.85 34.34 31.09
N GLU A 950 -18.24 35.48 30.80
CA GLU A 950 -18.91 36.76 30.56
C GLU A 950 -19.85 36.72 29.34
N ILE A 951 -19.41 36.16 28.22
CA ILE A 951 -20.16 36.10 26.96
C ILE A 951 -21.17 34.93 26.97
N GLY A 952 -20.86 33.89 27.68
CA GLY A 952 -21.65 32.68 27.78
C GLY A 952 -21.25 31.62 26.74
N GLN A 953 -21.15 30.37 27.19
CA GLN A 953 -20.69 29.22 26.37
C GLN A 953 -21.56 28.96 25.13
N ARG A 954 -22.85 29.28 25.17
CA ARG A 954 -23.78 29.11 24.03
C ARG A 954 -23.43 30.08 22.90
N GLU A 955 -23.21 31.33 23.25
CA GLU A 955 -22.86 32.38 22.30
C GLU A 955 -21.52 32.14 21.65
N VAL A 956 -20.50 31.82 22.45
CA VAL A 956 -19.17 31.50 21.96
C VAL A 956 -19.19 30.24 21.07
N ALA A 957 -20.01 29.25 21.39
CA ALA A 957 -20.17 28.04 20.56
C ALA A 957 -20.82 28.37 19.20
N ARG A 958 -21.85 29.22 19.21
CA ARG A 958 -22.55 29.63 17.97
C ARG A 958 -21.60 30.36 17.03
N GLU A 959 -20.89 31.34 17.54
CA GLU A 959 -20.03 32.22 16.75
C GLU A 959 -18.72 31.61 16.34
N SER A 960 -18.13 30.73 17.20
CA SER A 960 -16.88 30.04 16.87
C SER A 960 -17.06 28.79 15.99
N GLY A 961 -18.30 28.27 15.90
CA GLY A 961 -18.57 26.97 15.29
C GLY A 961 -17.90 25.78 16.03
N VAL A 962 -17.51 25.98 17.28
CA VAL A 962 -16.99 24.93 18.16
C VAL A 962 -18.13 24.41 19.04
N SER A 963 -18.27 23.09 19.18
CA SER A 963 -19.38 22.53 19.95
C SER A 963 -19.35 23.02 21.41
N ARG A 964 -20.51 23.30 21.99
CA ARG A 964 -20.65 23.70 23.40
C ARG A 964 -20.00 22.69 24.34
N ARG A 965 -20.09 21.39 24.02
CA ARG A 965 -19.43 20.31 24.78
C ARG A 965 -17.91 20.47 24.78
N THR A 966 -17.32 20.87 23.65
CA THR A 966 -15.87 21.14 23.55
C THR A 966 -15.45 22.33 24.35
N ILE A 967 -16.25 23.41 24.34
CA ILE A 967 -16.00 24.62 25.16
C ILE A 967 -16.12 24.29 26.64
N SER A 968 -17.17 23.58 27.04
CA SER A 968 -17.34 23.14 28.44
C SER A 968 -16.18 22.26 28.93
N ARG A 969 -15.72 21.33 28.11
CA ARG A 969 -14.53 20.49 28.44
C ARG A 969 -13.24 21.34 28.53
N LEU A 970 -13.10 22.34 27.67
CA LEU A 970 -11.99 23.25 27.68
C LEU A 970 -11.99 24.10 28.97
N MET A 971 -13.17 24.59 29.39
CA MET A 971 -13.35 25.31 30.66
C MET A 971 -13.08 24.43 31.87
N ALA A 972 -13.37 23.14 31.76
CA ALA A 972 -13.01 22.15 32.78
C ALA A 972 -11.52 21.74 32.76
N GLY A 973 -10.67 22.49 32.03
CA GLY A 973 -9.21 22.28 32.00
C GLY A 973 -8.71 21.23 30.99
N THR A 974 -9.60 20.68 30.13
CA THR A 974 -9.18 19.73 29.10
C THR A 974 -8.41 20.46 28.00
N LYS A 975 -7.26 19.92 27.58
CA LYS A 975 -6.51 20.46 26.44
C LYS A 975 -7.29 20.22 25.14
N VAL A 976 -7.26 21.19 24.25
CA VAL A 976 -7.82 21.08 22.89
C VAL A 976 -6.79 21.44 21.84
N LYS A 977 -7.02 21.10 20.58
CA LYS A 977 -6.12 21.48 19.50
C LYS A 977 -5.92 22.99 19.46
N ALA A 978 -4.69 23.45 19.25
CA ALA A 978 -4.34 24.88 19.19
C ALA A 978 -5.23 25.65 18.18
N LYS A 979 -5.59 25.04 17.05
CA LYS A 979 -6.51 25.58 16.05
C LYS A 979 -7.91 25.83 16.61
N VAL A 980 -8.42 24.95 17.49
CA VAL A 980 -9.70 25.13 18.17
C VAL A 980 -9.62 26.30 19.13
N LEU A 981 -8.53 26.39 19.89
CA LEU A 981 -8.27 27.47 20.81
C LEU A 981 -8.14 28.81 20.07
N SER A 982 -7.42 28.84 18.94
CA SER A 982 -7.31 30.04 18.09
C SER A 982 -8.66 30.49 17.53
N ARG A 983 -9.53 29.56 17.14
CA ARG A 983 -10.90 29.90 16.70
C ARG A 983 -11.70 30.54 17.80
N ILE A 984 -11.68 29.98 19.02
CA ILE A 984 -12.33 30.55 20.19
C ILE A 984 -11.72 31.92 20.50
N ALA A 985 -10.39 32.06 20.51
CA ALA A 985 -9.71 33.32 20.77
C ALA A 985 -10.08 34.41 19.75
N ASN A 986 -10.14 34.06 18.48
CA ASN A 986 -10.55 34.99 17.42
C ASN A 986 -12.03 35.44 17.58
N THR A 987 -12.88 34.49 17.95
CA THR A 987 -14.30 34.77 18.23
C THR A 987 -14.45 35.71 19.44
N LEU A 988 -13.73 35.43 20.53
CA LEU A 988 -13.76 36.28 21.73
C LEU A 988 -13.24 37.69 21.43
N ARG A 989 -12.23 37.86 20.57
CA ARG A 989 -11.78 39.19 20.12
C ARG A 989 -12.87 39.91 19.30
N LYS A 990 -13.58 39.25 18.42
CA LYS A 990 -14.66 39.82 17.61
C LYS A 990 -15.86 40.23 18.46
N LEU A 991 -16.25 39.40 19.42
CA LEU A 991 -17.35 39.67 20.31
C LEU A 991 -17.01 40.79 21.29
N ALA A 992 -15.72 40.96 21.64
CA ALA A 992 -15.26 42.07 22.50
C ALA A 992 -15.10 43.40 21.75
N THR A 993 -15.09 43.44 20.43
CA THR A 993 -14.97 44.64 19.61
C THR A 993 -16.31 45.15 19.04
N GLY A 994 -17.44 44.49 19.37
CA GLY A 994 -18.80 44.95 19.02
C GLY A 994 -19.18 46.22 19.78
N PRO A 995 -20.10 47.08 19.27
CA PRO A 995 -20.52 48.34 19.91
C PRO A 995 -21.23 48.02 21.24
N ALA A 996 -20.65 48.53 22.33
CA ALA A 996 -21.14 48.54 23.71
C ALA A 996 -20.75 47.33 24.58
N ILE A 997 -19.44 47.16 24.82
CA ILE A 997 -18.99 46.66 26.11
C ILE A 997 -17.86 47.59 26.56
N GLU A 998 -18.07 48.33 27.67
CA GLU A 998 -17.11 49.18 28.29
C GLU A 998 -15.82 48.40 28.56
N ARG A 999 -14.70 49.00 28.22
CA ARG A 999 -13.35 48.41 28.43
C ARG A 999 -13.17 48.28 29.96
N LEU A 1000 -13.20 47.05 30.45
CA LEU A 1000 -12.74 46.76 31.81
C LEU A 1000 -11.23 47.08 31.89
N ASP A 1001 -10.91 48.11 32.68
CA ASP A 1001 -9.54 48.53 33.00
C ASP A 1001 -8.82 47.36 33.66
N PRO A 1002 -7.62 46.97 33.22
CA PRO A 1002 -6.84 45.90 33.83
C PRO A 1002 -6.55 46.06 35.31
N ARG A 1003 -6.72 47.29 35.88
CA ARG A 1003 -6.55 47.61 37.28
C ARG A 1003 -7.69 47.11 38.18
N HIS A 1004 -8.87 46.81 37.65
CA HIS A 1004 -10.00 46.31 38.45
C HIS A 1004 -9.99 44.79 38.64
N ALA A 1005 -9.14 44.08 37.95
CA ALA A 1005 -8.98 42.63 38.12
C ALA A 1005 -8.17 42.19 39.38
N ARG A 1006 -7.65 43.15 40.15
CA ARG A 1006 -6.87 42.86 41.38
C ARG A 1006 -7.70 42.81 42.68
N GLY A 1007 -8.98 43.00 42.62
CA GLY A 1007 -9.79 43.22 43.82
C GLY A 1007 -10.89 42.21 44.14
N LEU A 1008 -11.08 41.15 43.37
CA LEU A 1008 -12.09 40.16 43.72
C LEU A 1008 -11.48 38.96 44.42
N PRO A 1009 -11.93 38.56 45.58
CA PRO A 1009 -11.44 37.35 46.27
C PRO A 1009 -11.97 36.12 45.51
N VAL A 1010 -11.09 35.47 44.79
CA VAL A 1010 -11.39 34.16 44.24
C VAL A 1010 -11.44 33.18 45.39
N SER A 1011 -12.62 32.63 45.71
CA SER A 1011 -12.75 31.58 46.71
C SER A 1011 -11.84 30.39 46.29
N ASP A 1012 -11.13 29.79 47.21
CA ASP A 1012 -10.19 28.65 46.97
C ASP A 1012 -10.84 27.43 46.31
N ALA A 1013 -12.18 27.40 46.26
CA ALA A 1013 -12.94 26.35 45.60
C ALA A 1013 -12.95 26.41 44.04
N LEU A 1014 -12.52 27.56 43.45
CA LEU A 1014 -12.53 27.79 42.01
C LEU A 1014 -11.11 27.87 41.39
N ARG A 1015 -10.07 27.65 42.16
CA ARG A 1015 -8.71 27.57 41.61
C ARG A 1015 -8.55 26.26 40.82
N PRO A 1016 -8.30 26.30 39.50
CA PRO A 1016 -7.91 25.11 38.80
C PRO A 1016 -6.60 24.60 39.41
N LYS A 1017 -6.55 23.34 39.79
CA LYS A 1017 -5.32 22.68 40.23
C LYS A 1017 -4.27 22.75 39.12
N PHE A 1018 -3.39 23.72 39.18
CA PHE A 1018 -2.20 23.79 38.35
C PHE A 1018 -1.22 22.74 38.83
N VAL A 1019 -1.17 21.62 38.17
CA VAL A 1019 -0.05 20.70 38.32
C VAL A 1019 1.11 21.29 37.51
N ARG A 1020 2.10 21.84 38.21
CA ARG A 1020 3.39 22.15 37.62
C ARG A 1020 4.06 20.82 37.29
N CYS A 1021 4.12 20.48 36.01
CA CYS A 1021 5.09 19.49 35.53
C CYS A 1021 6.45 20.19 35.46
N ARG A 1022 7.38 19.69 36.23
CA ARG A 1022 8.84 19.96 36.09
C ARG A 1022 9.36 19.15 34.89
#